data_11e7879ebd85ea94cec5192dbfb72ba3
#
_entry.id   11e7879ebd85ea94cec5192dbfb72ba3
#
_cell.length_a   1.000
_cell.length_b   1.000
_cell.length_c   1.000
_cell.angle_alpha   90.00
_cell.angle_beta   90.00
_cell.angle_gamma   90.00
#
_symmetry.space_group_name_H-M   'P 1'
#
loop_
_entity.id
_entity.type
_entity.pdbx_description
1 polymer ?
#
loop_
_entity_poly.entity_id
_entity_poly.type
_entity_poly.pdbx_seq_one_letter_code
_entity_poly.pdbx_strand_id
1 'polypeptide(L)'
;MLALWAGTAALAVAQPQPSTPPQAAAPAQETLYLEVTLNQTRQPGLFQFQRDGEQLRASAATLRQLGLRVDGSDATAAIALGDLDGVRFRYDASLQQLAIDAPVALLDVATTRIDARGGVPSLPATSSPGALLDYDLYASRQGSASNLTASGELRVFGLGDGLLRQSFVGRLYREPQQNWHAEAIRLDTQWQWSLPERMTSVVLGDTFSSSTSWSRTLRLGGVRVGSDFGLQPYRALTPLPEFLGEVAVPSSVDLYVNGIRQYGAQLPAGPFQLSAAPGVDGAGNAQVVITDAYGRTRSLAFPFYATQDLLASGLTDWSLALGRVREDYGVADFAYAGDTVGSASWRRGVSPRFTAEAHAEAGAGVRNAGVGGLWLLPRAGVFGASLAHGGDAGQQGLQYALSYRWNNGRFNLALDTQRAQSGYRDVAARYGAAPPRVSERALFGSTWDGLGSIALSYVRLAYPDSGDQRYASLFWTRALPRQSSLNLSINQNLDQASDRSVYLGWSIALEGRRQAGVALQRFGERTSATADLSQAAAADGGSGWRLQARGGQDGGGGLAEASWRGDSARYAGGIASAGGQTYGYAEASGGVAWIGGGWFPGRDLDQAFALVSTGGVADVPVLLENRPIGRTDARGFLLVTPLLAWQHNQLSIDPMRLPAELRPEQVDQIVVPRDRTGVVVAFPIRRSDGVLVQLRDADGVPLPVGSRIRGPGVDTVVGYDGQAYVEGLGPGRNDLEVDMHGSRCRFRIDRATQARPTGLEPLRCLPETTP
;
A
#
# COMPACT_ATOMS: atom_id res chain seq x y z
N MET A 1 -19.08 -53.49 -75.09
CA MET A 1 -19.94 -54.68 -75.49
C MET A 1 -21.32 -54.18 -75.28
N LEU A 2 -22.00 -53.78 -76.37
CA LEU A 2 -23.03 -54.57 -77.13
C LEU A 2 -24.28 -54.78 -76.25
N ALA A 3 -25.44 -54.36 -76.57
CA ALA A 3 -26.25 -54.15 -77.79
C ALA A 3 -27.68 -54.31 -77.30
N LEU A 4 -28.62 -53.65 -77.75
CA LEU A 4 -29.46 -53.60 -78.91
C LEU A 4 -30.96 -53.79 -78.51
N TRP A 5 -31.76 -52.84 -78.83
CA TRP A 5 -32.89 -52.84 -79.70
C TRP A 5 -34.22 -53.58 -79.27
N ALA A 6 -35.32 -52.89 -79.23
CA ALA A 6 -36.31 -52.93 -80.25
C ALA A 6 -37.51 -52.02 -79.93
N GLY A 7 -37.89 -51.28 -80.91
CA GLY A 7 -39.04 -50.41 -80.86
C GLY A 7 -40.30 -51.15 -81.27
N THR A 8 -41.45 -50.59 -80.94
CA THR A 8 -42.69 -50.70 -81.72
C THR A 8 -43.58 -49.47 -81.51
N ALA A 9 -43.93 -48.82 -82.54
CA ALA A 9 -44.91 -47.75 -82.64
C ALA A 9 -46.31 -48.25 -82.43
N ALA A 10 -47.20 -47.50 -81.81
CA ALA A 10 -48.65 -47.51 -82.07
C ALA A 10 -49.35 -46.30 -81.40
N LEU A 11 -49.95 -45.49 -82.27
CA LEU A 11 -51.24 -44.82 -82.21
C LEU A 11 -51.60 -43.84 -81.10
N ALA A 12 -51.78 -42.59 -81.53
CA ALA A 12 -52.36 -41.45 -80.83
C ALA A 12 -53.82 -41.68 -80.44
N VAL A 13 -54.14 -41.40 -79.19
CA VAL A 13 -55.51 -41.05 -78.75
C VAL A 13 -55.39 -39.76 -77.91
N ALA A 14 -56.03 -38.72 -78.38
CA ALA A 14 -56.15 -37.42 -77.70
C ALA A 14 -56.98 -37.59 -76.45
N GLN A 15 -56.40 -37.16 -75.31
CA GLN A 15 -57.14 -36.94 -74.06
C GLN A 15 -56.94 -35.47 -73.58
N PRO A 16 -57.94 -34.88 -72.90
CA PRO A 16 -58.02 -33.47 -72.58
C PRO A 16 -56.95 -33.08 -71.51
N GLN A 17 -56.39 -31.89 -71.66
CA GLN A 17 -55.46 -31.31 -70.70
C GLN A 17 -56.10 -31.13 -69.33
N PRO A 18 -55.44 -31.54 -68.21
CA PRO A 18 -55.82 -31.14 -66.88
C PRO A 18 -55.30 -29.71 -66.62
N SER A 19 -56.14 -28.88 -66.02
CA SER A 19 -55.91 -27.55 -65.56
C SER A 19 -54.69 -27.49 -64.61
N THR A 20 -53.75 -26.58 -64.83
CA THR A 20 -52.57 -26.24 -63.97
C THR A 20 -53.07 -25.92 -62.57
N PRO A 21 -52.50 -26.51 -61.51
CA PRO A 21 -52.75 -26.09 -60.13
C PRO A 21 -52.17 -24.71 -59.90
N PRO A 22 -52.76 -23.87 -59.04
CA PRO A 22 -52.27 -22.55 -58.77
C PRO A 22 -50.86 -22.65 -58.13
N GLN A 23 -49.92 -21.88 -58.68
CA GLN A 23 -48.59 -21.71 -58.20
C GLN A 23 -48.66 -21.26 -56.73
N ALA A 24 -48.11 -22.05 -55.80
CA ALA A 24 -48.00 -21.68 -54.37
C ALA A 24 -47.32 -20.36 -54.31
N ALA A 25 -47.98 -19.39 -53.72
CA ALA A 25 -47.39 -18.09 -53.43
C ALA A 25 -46.08 -18.29 -52.58
N ALA A 26 -44.97 -17.68 -52.99
CA ALA A 26 -43.77 -17.66 -52.22
C ALA A 26 -44.09 -17.19 -50.78
N PRO A 27 -43.56 -17.82 -49.77
CA PRO A 27 -43.82 -17.40 -48.38
C PRO A 27 -43.48 -15.92 -48.23
N ALA A 28 -44.45 -15.15 -47.75
CA ALA A 28 -44.25 -13.71 -47.51
C ALA A 28 -43.14 -13.54 -46.47
N GLN A 29 -42.05 -12.87 -46.85
CA GLN A 29 -41.00 -12.47 -45.93
C GLN A 29 -41.60 -11.51 -44.91
N GLU A 30 -41.66 -11.91 -43.65
CA GLU A 30 -42.18 -11.10 -42.56
C GLU A 30 -41.04 -10.31 -41.94
N THR A 31 -41.15 -8.97 -41.84
CA THR A 31 -40.20 -8.11 -41.17
C THR A 31 -40.59 -7.97 -39.72
N LEU A 32 -39.67 -8.33 -38.82
CA LEU A 32 -39.86 -8.30 -37.36
C LEU A 32 -38.92 -7.27 -36.72
N TYR A 33 -39.39 -6.59 -35.67
CA TYR A 33 -38.59 -5.74 -34.82
C TYR A 33 -38.55 -6.38 -33.42
N LEU A 34 -37.41 -6.94 -33.07
CA LEU A 34 -37.25 -7.80 -31.89
C LEU A 34 -36.36 -7.18 -30.82
N GLU A 35 -36.76 -7.38 -29.57
CA GLU A 35 -35.84 -7.25 -28.45
C GLU A 35 -34.85 -8.44 -28.46
N VAL A 36 -33.56 -8.15 -28.46
CA VAL A 36 -32.54 -9.19 -28.56
C VAL A 36 -31.81 -9.35 -27.23
N THR A 37 -31.63 -10.59 -26.81
CA THR A 37 -30.72 -10.98 -25.71
C THR A 37 -29.60 -11.82 -26.33
N LEU A 38 -28.37 -11.29 -26.30
CA LEU A 38 -27.16 -11.98 -26.75
C LEU A 38 -26.40 -12.54 -25.55
N ASN A 39 -26.19 -13.85 -25.50
CA ASN A 39 -25.52 -14.55 -24.41
C ASN A 39 -26.01 -14.07 -23.03
N GLN A 40 -27.35 -14.04 -22.85
CA GLN A 40 -28.05 -13.58 -21.64
C GLN A 40 -27.89 -12.09 -21.29
N THR A 41 -27.27 -11.31 -22.15
CA THR A 41 -27.17 -9.84 -21.98
C THR A 41 -28.19 -9.18 -22.90
N ARG A 42 -29.18 -8.47 -22.35
CA ARG A 42 -30.19 -7.72 -23.13
C ARG A 42 -29.49 -6.59 -23.88
N GLN A 43 -29.69 -6.54 -25.19
CA GLN A 43 -29.18 -5.47 -26.04
C GLN A 43 -30.15 -4.28 -26.03
N PRO A 44 -29.68 -3.04 -25.94
CA PRO A 44 -30.56 -1.87 -25.92
C PRO A 44 -31.13 -1.61 -27.31
N GLY A 45 -32.46 -1.48 -27.39
CA GLY A 45 -33.16 -1.14 -28.62
C GLY A 45 -33.91 -2.32 -29.27
N LEU A 46 -34.54 -2.06 -30.43
CA LEU A 46 -35.20 -3.04 -31.27
C LEU A 46 -34.37 -3.25 -32.53
N PHE A 47 -34.20 -4.50 -32.92
CA PHE A 47 -33.40 -4.91 -34.06
C PHE A 47 -34.29 -5.53 -35.14
N GLN A 48 -34.02 -5.16 -36.40
CA GLN A 48 -34.78 -5.62 -37.54
C GLN A 48 -34.30 -7.01 -38.01
N PHE A 49 -35.22 -7.96 -38.10
CA PHE A 49 -35.02 -9.30 -38.64
C PHE A 49 -36.03 -9.58 -39.73
N GLN A 50 -35.66 -10.43 -40.65
CA GLN A 50 -36.55 -11.00 -41.67
C GLN A 50 -36.78 -12.46 -41.35
N ARG A 51 -38.05 -12.87 -41.26
CA ARG A 51 -38.44 -14.26 -41.05
C ARG A 51 -38.73 -14.94 -42.38
N ASP A 52 -38.09 -16.08 -42.61
CA ASP A 52 -38.28 -16.96 -43.73
C ASP A 52 -38.52 -18.39 -43.20
N GLY A 53 -39.77 -18.72 -42.93
CA GLY A 53 -40.14 -19.96 -42.25
C GLY A 53 -39.67 -20.02 -40.82
N GLU A 54 -38.76 -20.93 -40.49
CA GLU A 54 -38.11 -21.05 -39.16
C GLU A 54 -36.80 -20.30 -39.09
N GLN A 55 -36.29 -19.75 -40.18
CA GLN A 55 -35.05 -19.01 -40.22
C GLN A 55 -35.25 -17.50 -39.96
N LEU A 56 -34.38 -16.92 -39.17
CA LEU A 56 -34.29 -15.48 -38.96
C LEU A 56 -33.03 -14.95 -39.64
N ARG A 57 -33.18 -13.94 -40.46
CA ARG A 57 -32.09 -13.25 -41.17
C ARG A 57 -31.99 -11.81 -40.70
N ALA A 58 -30.78 -11.31 -40.57
CA ALA A 58 -30.53 -9.91 -40.31
C ALA A 58 -29.43 -9.39 -41.24
N SER A 59 -29.36 -8.05 -41.41
CA SER A 59 -28.27 -7.47 -42.15
C SER A 59 -26.95 -7.65 -41.40
N ALA A 60 -25.82 -7.74 -42.11
CA ALA A 60 -24.51 -7.79 -41.50
C ALA A 60 -24.27 -6.57 -40.58
N ALA A 61 -24.83 -5.41 -40.91
CA ALA A 61 -24.79 -4.21 -40.06
C ALA A 61 -25.55 -4.45 -38.73
N THR A 62 -26.73 -5.03 -38.75
CA THR A 62 -27.51 -5.35 -37.56
C THR A 62 -26.81 -6.38 -36.69
N LEU A 63 -26.17 -7.41 -37.25
CA LEU A 63 -25.42 -8.41 -36.50
C LEU A 63 -24.17 -7.81 -35.84
N ARG A 64 -23.44 -6.91 -36.53
CA ARG A 64 -22.33 -6.18 -35.94
C ARG A 64 -22.77 -5.21 -34.81
N GLN A 65 -23.93 -4.55 -35.00
CA GLN A 65 -24.50 -3.71 -33.95
C GLN A 65 -24.90 -4.51 -32.73
N LEU A 66 -25.30 -5.77 -32.89
CA LEU A 66 -25.55 -6.72 -31.82
C LEU A 66 -24.25 -7.23 -31.14
N GLY A 67 -23.06 -6.90 -31.67
CA GLY A 67 -21.79 -7.38 -31.17
C GLY A 67 -21.37 -8.75 -31.69
N LEU A 68 -21.89 -9.16 -32.87
CA LEU A 68 -21.46 -10.38 -33.56
C LEU A 68 -20.43 -10.04 -34.64
N ARG A 69 -19.33 -10.78 -34.69
CA ARG A 69 -18.29 -10.65 -35.70
C ARG A 69 -18.76 -11.33 -36.98
N VAL A 70 -18.95 -10.55 -38.00
CA VAL A 70 -19.31 -11.00 -39.34
C VAL A 70 -18.31 -10.40 -40.32
N ASP A 71 -17.28 -11.18 -40.64
CA ASP A 71 -16.16 -10.75 -41.50
C ASP A 71 -16.54 -10.90 -42.99
N GLY A 72 -16.06 -9.97 -43.82
CA GLY A 72 -16.10 -10.04 -45.26
C GLY A 72 -17.49 -9.81 -45.91
N SER A 73 -18.55 -9.54 -45.18
CA SER A 73 -19.87 -9.30 -45.70
C SER A 73 -20.19 -7.82 -45.88
N ASP A 74 -20.83 -7.45 -47.01
CA ASP A 74 -21.37 -6.10 -47.19
C ASP A 74 -22.36 -5.75 -46.06
N ALA A 75 -22.42 -4.48 -45.63
CA ALA A 75 -23.28 -4.03 -44.55
C ALA A 75 -24.76 -4.42 -44.73
N THR A 76 -25.21 -4.49 -45.96
CA THR A 76 -26.60 -4.84 -46.36
C THR A 76 -26.82 -6.33 -46.60
N ALA A 77 -25.78 -7.17 -46.60
CA ALA A 77 -25.92 -8.60 -46.84
C ALA A 77 -26.81 -9.25 -45.79
N ALA A 78 -27.86 -9.95 -46.22
CA ALA A 78 -28.78 -10.68 -45.34
C ALA A 78 -28.16 -12.03 -44.95
N ILE A 79 -27.84 -12.20 -43.67
CA ILE A 79 -27.22 -13.39 -43.11
C ILE A 79 -28.23 -14.11 -42.23
N ALA A 80 -28.41 -15.41 -42.43
CA ALA A 80 -29.27 -16.22 -41.55
C ALA A 80 -28.53 -16.56 -40.25
N LEU A 81 -29.19 -16.45 -39.11
CA LEU A 81 -28.61 -16.82 -37.82
C LEU A 81 -28.17 -18.28 -37.75
N GLY A 82 -28.89 -19.17 -38.45
CA GLY A 82 -28.56 -20.59 -38.56
C GLY A 82 -27.31 -20.90 -39.38
N ASP A 83 -26.83 -19.97 -40.21
CA ASP A 83 -25.63 -20.15 -41.03
C ASP A 83 -24.35 -19.76 -40.27
N LEU A 84 -24.50 -19.14 -39.08
CA LEU A 84 -23.38 -18.79 -38.22
C LEU A 84 -22.94 -19.98 -37.36
N ASP A 85 -21.69 -20.40 -37.49
CA ASP A 85 -21.16 -21.60 -36.84
C ASP A 85 -21.28 -21.54 -35.32
N GLY A 86 -21.99 -22.52 -34.75
CA GLY A 86 -22.18 -22.64 -33.30
C GLY A 86 -23.22 -21.68 -32.69
N VAL A 87 -23.89 -20.83 -33.47
CA VAL A 87 -24.96 -19.96 -33.00
C VAL A 87 -26.24 -20.75 -32.79
N ARG A 88 -26.88 -20.57 -31.63
CA ARG A 88 -28.24 -21.07 -31.36
C ARG A 88 -29.13 -19.88 -31.05
N PHE A 89 -30.38 -19.94 -31.52
CA PHE A 89 -31.34 -18.90 -31.23
C PHE A 89 -32.72 -19.46 -30.89
N ARG A 90 -33.44 -18.69 -30.08
CA ARG A 90 -34.84 -18.98 -29.74
C ARG A 90 -35.68 -17.72 -29.89
N TYR A 91 -36.66 -17.76 -30.75
CA TYR A 91 -37.63 -16.69 -30.98
C TYR A 91 -38.92 -16.95 -30.22
N ASP A 92 -39.34 -15.97 -29.44
CA ASP A 92 -40.66 -15.95 -28.79
C ASP A 92 -41.55 -14.93 -29.50
N ALA A 93 -42.52 -15.43 -30.26
CA ALA A 93 -43.44 -14.59 -31.05
C ALA A 93 -44.40 -13.80 -30.15
N SER A 94 -44.75 -14.32 -28.97
CA SER A 94 -45.72 -13.70 -28.08
C SER A 94 -45.10 -12.46 -27.38
N LEU A 95 -43.81 -12.50 -27.09
CA LEU A 95 -43.05 -11.44 -26.42
C LEU A 95 -42.24 -10.58 -27.40
N GLN A 96 -42.21 -10.92 -28.70
CA GLN A 96 -41.34 -10.30 -29.71
C GLN A 96 -39.87 -10.26 -29.27
N GLN A 97 -39.41 -11.36 -28.65
CA GLN A 97 -38.05 -11.48 -28.09
C GLN A 97 -37.26 -12.56 -28.82
N LEU A 98 -35.97 -12.28 -29.02
CA LEU A 98 -35.02 -13.19 -29.65
C LEU A 98 -33.84 -13.40 -28.70
N ALA A 99 -33.65 -14.62 -28.21
CA ALA A 99 -32.45 -15.01 -27.47
C ALA A 99 -31.44 -15.65 -28.43
N ILE A 100 -30.23 -15.14 -28.47
CA ILE A 100 -29.10 -15.63 -29.28
C ILE A 100 -28.00 -16.08 -28.36
N ASP A 101 -27.57 -17.33 -28.45
CA ASP A 101 -26.40 -17.89 -27.81
C ASP A 101 -25.31 -18.09 -28.88
N ALA A 102 -24.26 -17.27 -28.81
CA ALA A 102 -23.14 -17.28 -29.75
C ALA A 102 -21.83 -17.71 -29.05
N PRO A 103 -20.94 -18.46 -29.74
CA PRO A 103 -19.61 -18.74 -29.24
C PRO A 103 -18.80 -17.43 -29.04
N VAL A 104 -17.91 -17.40 -28.03
CA VAL A 104 -17.07 -16.19 -27.72
C VAL A 104 -16.24 -15.76 -28.92
N ALA A 105 -15.82 -16.70 -29.78
CA ALA A 105 -15.06 -16.40 -31.00
C ALA A 105 -15.83 -15.52 -32.01
N LEU A 106 -17.16 -15.57 -31.98
CA LEU A 106 -18.04 -14.75 -32.83
C LEU A 106 -18.48 -13.44 -32.17
N LEU A 107 -18.09 -13.18 -30.91
CA LEU A 107 -18.40 -11.92 -30.25
C LEU A 107 -17.37 -10.83 -30.62
N ASP A 108 -17.88 -9.71 -31.11
CA ASP A 108 -17.07 -8.50 -31.35
C ASP A 108 -17.07 -7.62 -30.09
N VAL A 109 -16.53 -8.18 -29.02
CA VAL A 109 -16.43 -7.50 -27.71
C VAL A 109 -14.97 -7.29 -27.35
N ALA A 110 -14.67 -6.11 -26.85
CA ALA A 110 -13.33 -5.79 -26.35
C ALA A 110 -13.00 -6.68 -25.14
N THR A 111 -11.73 -7.07 -25.01
CA THR A 111 -11.25 -7.79 -23.83
C THR A 111 -11.49 -6.96 -22.58
N THR A 112 -12.28 -7.49 -21.64
CA THR A 112 -12.51 -6.84 -20.34
C THR A 112 -11.23 -6.93 -19.52
N ARG A 113 -10.59 -5.78 -19.29
CA ARG A 113 -9.40 -5.70 -18.45
C ARG A 113 -9.79 -5.42 -17.01
N ILE A 114 -9.28 -6.24 -16.11
CA ILE A 114 -9.56 -6.17 -14.69
C ILE A 114 -8.22 -5.97 -13.98
N ASP A 115 -8.06 -4.85 -13.30
CA ASP A 115 -6.99 -4.67 -12.34
C ASP A 115 -7.54 -4.97 -10.95
N ALA A 116 -7.07 -6.06 -10.36
CA ALA A 116 -7.50 -6.50 -9.02
C ALA A 116 -7.11 -5.50 -7.90
N ARG A 117 -6.27 -4.52 -8.18
CA ARG A 117 -5.99 -3.43 -7.22
C ARG A 117 -7.10 -2.39 -7.16
N GLY A 118 -8.06 -2.41 -8.10
CA GLY A 118 -9.09 -1.38 -8.24
C GLY A 118 -8.44 0.00 -8.35
N GLY A 119 -8.77 0.78 -9.36
CA GLY A 119 -8.22 2.14 -9.49
C GLY A 119 -8.59 2.97 -8.26
N VAL A 120 -7.75 2.96 -7.22
CA VAL A 120 -7.90 3.89 -6.10
C VAL A 120 -7.69 5.29 -6.68
N PRO A 121 -8.70 6.17 -6.65
CA PRO A 121 -8.56 7.52 -7.19
C PRO A 121 -7.36 8.21 -6.52
N SER A 122 -6.45 8.77 -7.31
CA SER A 122 -5.36 9.57 -6.75
C SER A 122 -5.92 10.89 -6.24
N LEU A 123 -5.98 11.06 -4.93
CA LEU A 123 -6.22 12.36 -4.33
C LEU A 123 -4.91 13.17 -4.29
N PRO A 124 -4.99 14.50 -4.45
CA PRO A 124 -3.80 15.34 -4.35
C PRO A 124 -3.21 15.27 -2.94
N ALA A 125 -1.92 15.02 -2.85
CA ALA A 125 -1.23 15.02 -1.57
C ALA A 125 -1.00 16.46 -1.09
N THR A 126 -1.25 16.68 0.19
CA THR A 126 -1.21 18.01 0.83
C THR A 126 -0.23 18.06 2.00
N SER A 127 0.27 19.24 2.31
CA SER A 127 0.95 19.56 3.56
C SER A 127 0.57 20.96 4.00
N SER A 128 0.46 21.18 5.30
CA SER A 128 0.24 22.51 5.89
C SER A 128 1.57 23.15 6.27
N PRO A 129 1.70 24.48 6.21
CA PRO A 129 2.91 25.15 6.66
C PRO A 129 3.26 24.79 8.12
N GLY A 130 4.52 24.40 8.34
CA GLY A 130 4.96 23.98 9.67
C GLY A 130 6.44 23.70 9.74
N ALA A 131 6.88 23.48 10.96
CA ALA A 131 8.24 23.03 11.29
C ALA A 131 8.17 21.92 12.33
N LEU A 132 9.16 21.04 12.32
CA LEU A 132 9.25 19.92 13.24
C LEU A 132 10.72 19.76 13.66
N LEU A 133 10.95 19.60 14.95
CA LEU A 133 12.22 19.16 15.51
C LEU A 133 12.04 17.77 16.13
N ASP A 134 12.59 16.74 15.49
CA ASP A 134 12.79 15.44 16.11
C ASP A 134 14.08 15.44 16.91
N TYR A 135 14.07 14.78 18.07
CA TYR A 135 15.23 14.67 18.93
C TYR A 135 15.38 13.29 19.55
N ASP A 136 16.62 12.89 19.76
CA ASP A 136 17.03 11.73 20.53
C ASP A 136 18.17 12.15 21.47
N LEU A 137 17.96 11.97 22.77
CA LEU A 137 18.88 12.34 23.83
C LEU A 137 19.35 11.07 24.55
N TYR A 138 20.64 10.85 24.60
CA TYR A 138 21.24 9.73 25.30
C TYR A 138 22.28 10.23 26.30
N ALA A 139 22.12 9.90 27.56
CA ALA A 139 23.08 10.18 28.61
C ALA A 139 23.61 8.88 29.21
N SER A 140 24.91 8.79 29.42
CA SER A 140 25.52 7.65 30.13
C SER A 140 26.62 8.08 31.06
N ARG A 141 26.81 7.29 32.13
CA ARG A 141 27.87 7.46 33.12
C ARG A 141 28.50 6.14 33.52
N GLN A 142 29.82 6.08 33.45
CA GLN A 142 30.62 4.94 33.88
C GLN A 142 31.76 5.42 34.76
N GLY A 143 31.66 5.23 36.05
CA GLY A 143 32.63 5.82 36.99
C GLY A 143 32.67 7.33 36.91
N SER A 144 33.83 7.89 36.55
CA SER A 144 34.04 9.34 36.33
C SER A 144 33.83 9.77 34.87
N ALA A 145 33.73 8.84 33.92
CA ALA A 145 33.37 9.13 32.53
C ALA A 145 31.89 9.44 32.42
N SER A 146 31.55 10.46 31.65
CA SER A 146 30.17 10.86 31.40
C SER A 146 30.00 11.24 29.92
N ASN A 147 28.91 10.87 29.32
CA ASN A 147 28.57 11.22 27.93
C ASN A 147 27.10 11.65 27.85
N LEU A 148 26.84 12.75 27.15
CA LEU A 148 25.54 13.20 26.74
C LEU A 148 25.59 13.40 25.23
N THR A 149 24.80 12.64 24.50
CA THR A 149 24.62 12.78 23.04
C THR A 149 23.22 13.28 22.76
N ALA A 150 23.11 14.28 21.92
CA ALA A 150 21.84 14.78 21.38
C ALA A 150 21.90 14.70 19.87
N SER A 151 21.03 13.93 19.25
CA SER A 151 20.84 13.94 17.80
C SER A 151 19.45 14.47 17.46
N GLY A 152 19.31 15.09 16.29
CA GLY A 152 18.03 15.62 15.87
C GLY A 152 17.95 15.96 14.40
N GLU A 153 16.72 16.15 13.95
CA GLU A 153 16.41 16.60 12.60
C GLU A 153 15.37 17.72 12.66
N LEU A 154 15.75 18.89 12.15
CA LEU A 154 14.83 19.99 11.89
C LEU A 154 14.24 19.84 10.50
N ARG A 155 12.91 19.87 10.38
CA ARG A 155 12.17 19.90 9.12
C ARG A 155 11.34 21.16 9.02
N VAL A 156 11.29 21.75 7.81
CA VAL A 156 10.39 22.85 7.47
C VAL A 156 9.64 22.46 6.22
N PHE A 157 8.31 22.50 6.26
CA PHE A 157 7.44 21.98 5.21
C PHE A 157 6.22 22.89 4.99
N GLY A 158 5.51 22.66 3.86
CA GLY A 158 4.30 23.39 3.50
C GLY A 158 4.55 24.83 3.03
N LEU A 159 5.80 25.21 2.75
CA LEU A 159 6.18 26.44 2.07
C LEU A 159 6.41 26.12 0.59
N GLY A 160 5.31 26.06 -0.18
CA GLY A 160 5.30 25.47 -1.52
C GLY A 160 5.40 23.95 -1.46
N ASP A 161 5.97 23.33 -2.51
CA ASP A 161 6.07 21.87 -2.66
C ASP A 161 7.36 21.26 -2.07
N GLY A 162 8.16 22.06 -1.38
CA GLY A 162 9.46 21.66 -0.86
C GLY A 162 9.44 21.22 0.62
N LEU A 163 10.37 20.33 0.95
CA LEU A 163 10.70 19.91 2.31
C LEU A 163 12.18 20.22 2.57
N LEU A 164 12.47 21.14 3.51
CA LEU A 164 13.80 21.38 4.01
C LEU A 164 14.06 20.46 5.20
N ARG A 165 15.24 19.82 5.23
CA ARG A 165 15.69 18.95 6.30
C ARG A 165 17.11 19.32 6.71
N GLN A 166 17.35 19.38 8.02
CA GLN A 166 18.65 19.61 8.60
C GLN A 166 18.85 18.66 9.77
N SER A 167 19.78 17.72 9.67
CA SER A 167 20.13 16.81 10.77
C SER A 167 21.48 17.18 11.41
N PHE A 168 21.60 16.87 12.69
CA PHE A 168 22.77 17.20 13.50
C PHE A 168 22.96 16.19 14.63
N VAL A 169 24.17 16.13 15.17
CA VAL A 169 24.52 15.45 16.42
C VAL A 169 25.39 16.34 17.27
N GLY A 170 25.05 16.48 18.55
CA GLY A 170 25.84 17.13 19.55
C GLY A 170 26.31 16.12 20.58
N ARG A 171 27.54 16.24 21.03
CA ARG A 171 28.15 15.42 22.07
C ARG A 171 28.77 16.29 23.13
N LEU A 172 28.47 15.97 24.37
CA LEU A 172 29.11 16.56 25.54
C LEU A 172 29.66 15.39 26.36
N TYR A 173 30.97 15.26 26.40
CA TYR A 173 31.59 14.11 27.06
C TYR A 173 32.77 14.51 27.92
N ARG A 174 33.01 13.70 28.94
CA ARG A 174 34.15 13.84 29.85
C ARG A 174 34.75 12.45 30.07
N GLU A 175 36.03 12.32 29.77
CA GLU A 175 36.83 11.16 30.12
C GLU A 175 37.36 11.26 31.57
N PRO A 176 37.79 10.15 32.18
CA PRO A 176 38.40 10.17 33.49
C PRO A 176 39.59 11.13 33.53
N GLN A 177 39.60 12.03 34.51
CA GLN A 177 40.65 13.02 34.74
C GLN A 177 40.77 14.12 33.65
N GLN A 178 39.85 14.21 32.71
CA GLN A 178 39.80 15.25 31.70
C GLN A 178 38.67 16.26 31.95
N ASN A 179 38.75 17.42 31.30
CA ASN A 179 37.67 18.41 31.28
C ASN A 179 36.52 17.97 30.36
N TRP A 180 35.42 18.68 30.44
CA TRP A 180 34.29 18.50 29.48
C TRP A 180 34.70 18.97 28.10
N HIS A 181 34.40 18.13 27.12
CA HIS A 181 34.50 18.42 25.70
C HIS A 181 33.11 18.51 25.10
N ALA A 182 32.89 19.55 24.31
CA ALA A 182 31.63 19.73 23.58
C ALA A 182 31.92 19.72 22.08
N GLU A 183 31.13 18.96 21.34
CA GLU A 183 31.23 18.83 19.90
C GLU A 183 29.83 18.91 19.32
N ALA A 184 29.64 19.66 18.24
CA ALA A 184 28.40 19.71 17.50
C ALA A 184 28.70 19.54 16.01
N ILE A 185 28.10 18.58 15.39
CA ILE A 185 28.38 18.20 14.01
C ILE A 185 27.06 18.25 13.20
N ARG A 186 27.10 18.98 12.12
CA ARG A 186 26.08 18.94 11.09
C ARG A 186 26.16 17.62 10.30
N LEU A 187 25.07 16.90 10.19
CA LEU A 187 25.00 15.68 9.39
C LEU A 187 24.58 15.99 7.95
N ASP A 188 23.31 16.17 7.70
CA ASP A 188 22.77 16.43 6.36
C ASP A 188 21.99 17.74 6.33
N THR A 189 22.08 18.46 5.22
CA THR A 189 21.20 19.56 4.85
C THR A 189 20.70 19.31 3.46
N GLN A 190 19.38 19.18 3.30
CA GLN A 190 18.80 18.93 2.00
C GLN A 190 17.46 19.64 1.83
N TRP A 191 17.20 20.06 0.62
CA TRP A 191 15.90 20.53 0.19
C TRP A 191 15.39 19.61 -0.91
N GLN A 192 14.21 19.01 -0.68
CA GLN A 192 13.60 18.06 -1.58
C GLN A 192 12.29 18.59 -2.14
N TRP A 193 12.11 18.48 -3.45
CA TRP A 193 10.83 18.66 -4.13
C TRP A 193 10.36 17.33 -4.69
N SER A 194 9.08 17.04 -4.48
CA SER A 194 8.43 15.83 -4.97
C SER A 194 7.41 16.19 -6.04
N LEU A 195 7.50 15.54 -7.20
CA LEU A 195 6.62 15.69 -8.36
C LEU A 195 5.81 14.38 -8.55
N PRO A 196 4.70 14.20 -7.82
CA PRO A 196 3.99 12.91 -7.76
C PRO A 196 3.49 12.44 -9.13
N GLU A 197 2.98 13.33 -9.97
CA GLU A 197 2.45 12.98 -11.30
C GLU A 197 3.51 12.34 -12.21
N ARG A 198 4.77 12.74 -12.05
CA ARG A 198 5.92 12.24 -12.81
C ARG A 198 6.71 11.18 -12.07
N MET A 199 6.33 10.86 -10.83
CA MET A 199 7.12 10.01 -9.92
C MET A 199 8.58 10.43 -9.89
N THR A 200 8.85 11.72 -9.71
CA THR A 200 10.20 12.29 -9.77
C THR A 200 10.46 13.12 -8.52
N SER A 201 11.64 13.00 -7.94
CA SER A 201 12.11 13.87 -6.87
C SER A 201 13.37 14.64 -7.30
N VAL A 202 13.48 15.88 -6.82
CA VAL A 202 14.66 16.74 -6.95
C VAL A 202 15.18 17.01 -5.55
N VAL A 203 16.46 16.76 -5.32
CA VAL A 203 17.11 16.99 -4.04
C VAL A 203 18.30 17.93 -4.26
N LEU A 204 18.35 19.02 -3.48
CA LEU A 204 19.49 19.93 -3.39
C LEU A 204 20.14 19.77 -2.01
N GLY A 205 21.47 19.68 -1.97
CA GLY A 205 22.26 19.51 -0.75
C GLY A 205 22.79 18.10 -0.60
N ASP A 206 22.81 17.59 0.65
CA ASP A 206 23.34 16.26 0.93
C ASP A 206 22.39 15.17 0.41
N THR A 207 22.91 14.29 -0.41
CA THR A 207 22.12 13.24 -1.07
C THR A 207 22.98 12.02 -1.39
N PHE A 208 22.34 10.96 -1.86
CA PHE A 208 23.02 9.78 -2.35
C PHE A 208 22.82 9.63 -3.86
N SER A 209 23.86 9.23 -4.59
CA SER A 209 23.68 8.74 -5.96
C SER A 209 22.87 7.44 -5.94
N SER A 210 22.08 7.20 -6.98
CA SER A 210 21.47 5.88 -7.16
C SER A 210 22.50 4.88 -7.66
N SER A 211 22.31 3.61 -7.29
CA SER A 211 23.16 2.49 -7.70
C SER A 211 22.30 1.35 -8.23
N THR A 212 22.90 0.53 -9.08
CA THR A 212 22.40 -0.79 -9.45
C THR A 212 22.93 -1.84 -8.47
N SER A 213 22.51 -3.10 -8.60
CA SER A 213 22.99 -4.21 -7.75
C SER A 213 24.50 -4.47 -7.87
N TRP A 214 25.14 -3.95 -8.90
CA TRP A 214 26.56 -4.15 -9.25
C TRP A 214 27.40 -2.86 -9.21
N SER A 215 26.82 -1.70 -8.87
CA SER A 215 27.51 -0.41 -8.69
C SER A 215 27.40 0.07 -7.24
N ARG A 216 28.27 0.99 -6.85
CA ARG A 216 28.31 1.54 -5.49
C ARG A 216 27.68 2.92 -5.42
N THR A 217 27.07 3.22 -4.29
CA THR A 217 26.46 4.51 -3.99
C THR A 217 27.51 5.52 -3.49
N LEU A 218 27.40 6.77 -3.89
CA LEU A 218 28.18 7.90 -3.40
C LEU A 218 27.30 8.80 -2.53
N ARG A 219 27.85 9.28 -1.41
CA ARG A 219 27.24 10.37 -0.65
C ARG A 219 27.78 11.69 -1.20
N LEU A 220 26.91 12.57 -1.64
CA LEU A 220 27.22 13.79 -2.36
C LEU A 220 26.59 15.01 -1.68
N GLY A 221 27.29 16.15 -1.73
CA GLY A 221 26.67 17.46 -1.58
C GLY A 221 26.52 18.08 -2.96
N GLY A 222 25.28 18.26 -3.43
CA GLY A 222 25.02 18.75 -4.78
C GLY A 222 23.56 18.66 -5.16
N VAL A 223 23.29 18.16 -6.36
CA VAL A 223 21.94 18.03 -6.92
C VAL A 223 21.71 16.60 -7.35
N ARG A 224 20.54 16.06 -7.01
CA ARG A 224 20.04 14.79 -7.54
C ARG A 224 18.64 15.00 -8.13
N VAL A 225 18.41 14.45 -9.32
CA VAL A 225 17.09 14.35 -9.93
C VAL A 225 16.88 12.91 -10.34
N GLY A 226 15.72 12.33 -10.04
CA GLY A 226 15.48 10.94 -10.39
C GLY A 226 14.09 10.45 -10.06
N SER A 227 13.82 9.23 -10.48
CA SER A 227 12.59 8.53 -10.18
C SER A 227 12.40 8.37 -8.69
N ASP A 228 11.15 8.48 -8.26
CA ASP A 228 10.72 8.26 -6.90
C ASP A 228 9.34 7.57 -6.92
N PHE A 229 9.36 6.27 -6.90
CA PHE A 229 8.14 5.45 -6.98
C PHE A 229 7.32 5.48 -5.70
N GLY A 230 7.91 5.89 -4.58
CA GLY A 230 7.19 6.09 -3.32
C GLY A 230 6.08 7.15 -3.42
N LEU A 231 6.17 8.05 -4.42
CA LEU A 231 5.18 9.10 -4.67
C LEU A 231 3.83 8.56 -5.22
N GLN A 232 3.81 7.35 -5.77
CA GLN A 232 2.60 6.67 -6.26
C GLN A 232 2.51 5.24 -5.73
N PRO A 233 2.27 5.03 -4.43
CA PRO A 233 2.34 3.72 -3.78
C PRO A 233 1.29 2.72 -4.29
N TYR A 234 0.22 3.19 -4.92
CA TYR A 234 -0.81 2.33 -5.51
C TYR A 234 -0.45 1.83 -6.92
N ARG A 235 0.59 2.36 -7.53
CA ARG A 235 1.01 1.95 -8.86
C ARG A 235 1.75 0.62 -8.82
N ALA A 236 1.46 -0.26 -9.78
CA ALA A 236 2.22 -1.49 -9.95
C ALA A 236 3.62 -1.18 -10.53
N LEU A 237 4.66 -1.46 -9.76
CA LEU A 237 6.05 -1.20 -10.14
C LEU A 237 6.73 -2.42 -10.75
N THR A 238 6.20 -3.60 -10.49
CA THR A 238 6.73 -4.89 -10.93
C THR A 238 5.78 -5.55 -11.93
N PRO A 239 6.25 -6.45 -12.77
CA PRO A 239 5.40 -7.22 -13.66
C PRO A 239 4.34 -7.98 -12.85
N LEU A 240 3.06 -7.73 -13.13
CA LEU A 240 1.98 -8.47 -12.53
C LEU A 240 1.71 -9.74 -13.34
N PRO A 241 1.43 -10.88 -12.69
CA PRO A 241 0.90 -12.04 -13.36
C PRO A 241 -0.42 -11.70 -14.05
N GLU A 242 -0.55 -12.11 -15.31
CA GLU A 242 -1.74 -11.90 -16.13
C GLU A 242 -2.44 -13.23 -16.33
N PHE A 243 -3.74 -13.25 -16.07
CA PHE A 243 -4.60 -14.41 -16.26
C PHE A 243 -5.58 -14.11 -17.37
N LEU A 244 -5.46 -14.84 -18.47
CA LEU A 244 -6.33 -14.73 -19.64
C LEU A 244 -7.41 -15.81 -19.56
N GLY A 245 -8.64 -15.43 -19.85
CA GLY A 245 -9.77 -16.34 -19.90
C GLY A 245 -10.91 -15.79 -20.74
N GLU A 246 -11.96 -16.57 -20.86
CA GLU A 246 -13.19 -16.19 -21.55
C GLU A 246 -14.41 -16.71 -20.80
N VAL A 247 -15.49 -15.96 -20.86
CA VAL A 247 -16.80 -16.33 -20.33
C VAL A 247 -17.84 -16.24 -21.44
N ALA A 248 -18.58 -17.34 -21.67
CA ALA A 248 -19.59 -17.38 -22.72
C ALA A 248 -20.87 -16.64 -22.34
N VAL A 249 -21.18 -16.53 -21.08
CA VAL A 249 -22.33 -15.82 -20.50
C VAL A 249 -21.87 -14.97 -19.32
N PRO A 250 -22.64 -13.96 -18.84
CA PRO A 250 -22.29 -13.21 -17.65
C PRO A 250 -21.97 -14.14 -16.49
N SER A 251 -20.79 -13.95 -15.88
CA SER A 251 -20.23 -14.89 -14.91
C SER A 251 -19.53 -14.17 -13.78
N SER A 252 -19.51 -14.75 -12.58
CA SER A 252 -18.59 -14.36 -11.50
C SER A 252 -17.22 -14.96 -11.77
N VAL A 253 -16.18 -14.15 -11.65
CA VAL A 253 -14.79 -14.57 -11.78
C VAL A 253 -14.06 -14.28 -10.49
N ASP A 254 -13.62 -15.33 -9.80
CA ASP A 254 -12.89 -15.25 -8.53
C ASP A 254 -11.45 -15.72 -8.72
N LEU A 255 -10.50 -14.93 -8.23
CA LEU A 255 -9.06 -15.26 -8.22
C LEU A 255 -8.65 -15.76 -6.84
N TYR A 256 -8.09 -16.94 -6.78
CA TYR A 256 -7.44 -17.51 -5.62
C TYR A 256 -5.94 -17.60 -5.87
N VAL A 257 -5.12 -17.17 -4.90
CA VAL A 257 -3.66 -17.33 -4.93
C VAL A 257 -3.26 -18.18 -3.72
N ASN A 258 -2.62 -19.30 -3.98
CA ASN A 258 -2.27 -20.28 -2.94
C ASN A 258 -3.45 -20.66 -2.02
N GLY A 259 -4.66 -20.76 -2.59
CA GLY A 259 -5.88 -21.10 -1.87
C GLY A 259 -6.61 -19.94 -1.17
N ILE A 260 -6.06 -18.73 -1.21
CA ILE A 260 -6.68 -17.54 -0.60
C ILE A 260 -7.35 -16.71 -1.70
N ARG A 261 -8.64 -16.38 -1.53
CA ARG A 261 -9.36 -15.50 -2.45
C ARG A 261 -8.80 -14.09 -2.37
N GLN A 262 -8.28 -13.59 -3.49
CA GLN A 262 -7.69 -12.27 -3.61
C GLN A 262 -8.65 -11.25 -4.25
N TYR A 263 -9.47 -11.72 -5.18
CA TYR A 263 -10.34 -10.84 -5.96
C TYR A 263 -11.58 -11.57 -6.46
N GLY A 264 -12.67 -10.84 -6.69
CA GLY A 264 -13.88 -11.35 -7.35
C GLY A 264 -14.64 -10.24 -8.05
N ALA A 265 -15.11 -10.49 -9.26
CA ALA A 265 -15.92 -9.56 -10.05
C ALA A 265 -16.97 -10.30 -10.88
N GLN A 266 -18.06 -9.59 -11.23
CA GLN A 266 -19.02 -10.01 -12.24
C GLN A 266 -18.58 -9.49 -13.60
N LEU A 267 -18.51 -10.36 -14.59
CA LEU A 267 -18.09 -10.03 -15.94
C LEU A 267 -19.18 -10.29 -16.95
N PRO A 268 -19.32 -9.43 -17.98
CA PRO A 268 -20.16 -9.73 -19.14
C PRO A 268 -19.57 -10.88 -19.97
N ALA A 269 -20.35 -11.47 -20.86
CA ALA A 269 -19.85 -12.46 -21.82
C ALA A 269 -18.72 -11.86 -22.68
N GLY A 270 -17.64 -12.60 -22.88
CA GLY A 270 -16.48 -12.17 -23.67
C GLY A 270 -15.14 -12.62 -23.09
N PRO A 271 -14.05 -12.27 -23.78
CA PRO A 271 -12.69 -12.49 -23.28
C PRO A 271 -12.38 -11.52 -22.13
N PHE A 272 -11.60 -11.97 -21.13
CA PHE A 272 -11.11 -11.14 -20.05
C PHE A 272 -9.62 -11.35 -19.81
N GLN A 273 -8.99 -10.28 -19.31
CA GLN A 273 -7.63 -10.26 -18.81
C GLN A 273 -7.65 -9.76 -17.35
N LEU A 274 -7.27 -10.63 -16.42
CA LEU A 274 -7.16 -10.31 -15.00
C LEU A 274 -5.71 -10.14 -14.64
N SER A 275 -5.35 -8.95 -14.16
CA SER A 275 -4.02 -8.62 -13.64
C SER A 275 -4.12 -8.44 -12.13
N ALA A 276 -3.33 -9.17 -11.37
CA ALA A 276 -3.37 -9.10 -9.91
C ALA A 276 -1.98 -9.17 -9.30
N ALA A 277 -1.77 -8.41 -8.21
CA ALA A 277 -0.60 -8.57 -7.37
C ALA A 277 -0.84 -9.78 -6.46
N PRO A 278 -0.03 -10.86 -6.59
CA PRO A 278 -0.35 -12.11 -5.93
C PRO A 278 -0.10 -12.11 -4.41
N GLY A 279 0.44 -11.03 -3.83
CA GLY A 279 0.78 -10.95 -2.40
C GLY A 279 1.88 -11.93 -1.94
N VAL A 280 2.54 -12.61 -2.88
CA VAL A 280 3.64 -13.54 -2.66
C VAL A 280 4.81 -13.22 -3.57
N ASP A 281 6.03 -13.45 -3.09
CA ASP A 281 7.26 -13.35 -3.87
C ASP A 281 7.76 -14.77 -4.17
N GLY A 282 8.13 -15.03 -5.43
CA GLY A 282 8.56 -16.35 -5.89
C GLY A 282 7.49 -17.11 -6.67
N ALA A 283 7.67 -18.43 -6.75
CA ALA A 283 6.74 -19.33 -7.45
C ALA A 283 5.45 -19.50 -6.67
N GLY A 284 4.33 -19.35 -7.36
CA GLY A 284 2.98 -19.50 -6.82
C GLY A 284 2.05 -20.21 -7.78
N ASN A 285 0.86 -20.56 -7.30
CA ASN A 285 -0.22 -21.12 -8.09
C ASN A 285 -1.48 -20.25 -7.92
N ALA A 286 -1.97 -19.71 -9.04
CA ALA A 286 -3.21 -18.98 -9.08
C ALA A 286 -4.31 -19.89 -9.65
N GLN A 287 -5.51 -19.77 -9.12
CA GLN A 287 -6.69 -20.47 -9.58
C GLN A 287 -7.78 -19.45 -9.86
N VAL A 288 -8.21 -19.36 -11.11
CA VAL A 288 -9.35 -18.54 -11.51
C VAL A 288 -10.59 -19.45 -11.54
N VAL A 289 -11.54 -19.16 -10.68
CA VAL A 289 -12.82 -19.86 -10.59
C VAL A 289 -13.88 -19.00 -11.27
N ILE A 290 -14.47 -19.53 -12.32
CA ILE A 290 -15.53 -18.89 -13.10
C ILE A 290 -16.84 -19.58 -12.76
N THR A 291 -17.82 -18.82 -12.26
CA THR A 291 -19.17 -19.31 -11.96
C THR A 291 -20.17 -18.61 -12.87
N ASP A 292 -20.82 -19.36 -13.76
CA ASP A 292 -21.78 -18.79 -14.69
C ASP A 292 -23.16 -18.53 -14.04
N ALA A 293 -24.06 -17.87 -14.78
CA ALA A 293 -25.39 -17.54 -14.32
C ALA A 293 -26.26 -18.78 -13.99
N TYR A 294 -25.84 -19.96 -14.41
CA TYR A 294 -26.50 -21.24 -14.09
C TYR A 294 -25.90 -21.96 -12.89
N GLY A 295 -24.88 -21.34 -12.23
CA GLY A 295 -24.17 -21.92 -11.08
C GLY A 295 -23.12 -22.99 -11.46
N ARG A 296 -22.82 -23.18 -12.77
CA ARG A 296 -21.76 -24.09 -13.18
C ARG A 296 -20.40 -23.45 -12.95
N THR A 297 -19.51 -24.16 -12.31
CA THR A 297 -18.16 -23.69 -11.98
C THR A 297 -17.13 -24.30 -12.91
N ARG A 298 -16.20 -23.48 -13.39
CA ARG A 298 -14.98 -23.89 -14.11
C ARG A 298 -13.77 -23.31 -13.41
N SER A 299 -12.78 -24.13 -13.15
CA SER A 299 -11.54 -23.70 -12.53
C SER A 299 -10.38 -23.80 -13.50
N LEU A 300 -9.58 -22.74 -13.57
CA LEU A 300 -8.37 -22.64 -14.39
C LEU A 300 -7.18 -22.39 -13.48
N ALA A 301 -6.18 -23.28 -13.50
CA ALA A 301 -4.97 -23.13 -12.71
C ALA A 301 -3.85 -22.53 -13.56
N PHE A 302 -3.18 -21.49 -13.00
CA PHE A 302 -2.09 -20.77 -13.64
C PHE A 302 -0.88 -20.72 -12.70
N PRO A 303 0.18 -21.51 -12.97
CA PRO A 303 1.42 -21.33 -12.23
C PRO A 303 2.11 -20.03 -12.68
N PHE A 304 2.60 -19.25 -11.70
CA PHE A 304 3.30 -18.00 -11.96
C PHE A 304 4.58 -17.88 -11.12
N TYR A 305 5.40 -16.88 -11.44
CA TYR A 305 6.52 -16.44 -10.62
C TYR A 305 6.43 -14.91 -10.48
N ALA A 306 6.26 -14.43 -9.25
CA ALA A 306 6.28 -13.02 -8.94
C ALA A 306 7.64 -12.61 -8.40
N THR A 307 8.11 -11.41 -8.73
CA THR A 307 9.39 -10.88 -8.24
C THR A 307 9.34 -9.36 -8.17
N GLN A 308 10.04 -8.82 -7.19
CA GLN A 308 10.26 -7.38 -7.04
C GLN A 308 11.55 -6.91 -7.73
N ASP A 309 12.36 -7.81 -8.28
CA ASP A 309 13.63 -7.46 -8.92
C ASP A 309 13.42 -6.77 -10.28
N LEU A 310 12.36 -7.15 -11.03
CA LEU A 310 12.06 -6.60 -12.35
C LEU A 310 11.12 -5.39 -12.26
N LEU A 311 11.30 -4.47 -13.21
CA LEU A 311 10.36 -3.37 -13.41
C LEU A 311 9.21 -3.77 -14.34
N ALA A 312 8.02 -3.25 -14.07
CA ALA A 312 6.88 -3.39 -14.96
C ALA A 312 7.21 -2.90 -16.38
N SER A 313 6.64 -3.55 -17.39
CA SER A 313 6.90 -3.19 -18.80
C SER A 313 6.61 -1.72 -19.07
N GLY A 314 7.55 -1.03 -19.71
CA GLY A 314 7.48 0.40 -20.02
C GLY A 314 7.86 1.33 -18.86
N LEU A 315 7.95 0.83 -17.62
CA LEU A 315 8.40 1.63 -16.48
C LEU A 315 9.91 1.87 -16.56
N THR A 316 10.31 3.10 -16.27
CA THR A 316 11.73 3.51 -16.25
C THR A 316 12.07 4.09 -14.88
N ASP A 317 13.12 3.55 -14.28
CA ASP A 317 13.78 4.05 -13.08
C ASP A 317 15.09 4.70 -13.48
N TRP A 318 15.29 5.97 -13.14
CA TRP A 318 16.47 6.72 -13.54
C TRP A 318 16.89 7.71 -12.46
N SER A 319 18.16 8.03 -12.41
CA SER A 319 18.67 9.06 -11.52
C SER A 319 19.92 9.71 -12.12
N LEU A 320 19.99 11.01 -11.98
CA LEU A 320 21.16 11.83 -12.27
C LEU A 320 21.56 12.55 -11.00
N ALA A 321 22.85 12.47 -10.65
CA ALA A 321 23.41 13.17 -9.50
C ALA A 321 24.70 13.90 -9.92
N LEU A 322 24.87 15.13 -9.46
CA LEU A 322 26.05 15.95 -9.69
C LEU A 322 26.41 16.67 -8.37
N GLY A 323 27.65 16.57 -7.94
CA GLY A 323 28.05 17.20 -6.70
C GLY A 323 29.48 16.88 -6.31
N ARG A 324 29.82 17.08 -5.05
CA ARG A 324 31.11 16.73 -4.45
C ARG A 324 30.89 15.64 -3.41
N VAL A 325 31.81 14.68 -3.35
CA VAL A 325 31.69 13.58 -2.38
C VAL A 325 31.81 14.12 -0.97
N ARG A 326 30.89 13.72 -0.10
CA ARG A 326 30.90 14.03 1.32
C ARG A 326 31.90 13.12 2.01
N GLU A 327 32.98 13.70 2.54
CA GLU A 327 34.00 13.04 3.34
C GLU A 327 33.71 13.23 4.84
N ASP A 328 34.29 12.41 5.68
CA ASP A 328 34.26 12.49 7.15
C ASP A 328 32.83 12.75 7.72
N TYR A 329 31.83 12.06 7.15
CA TYR A 329 30.45 12.19 7.62
C TYR A 329 30.29 11.78 9.08
N GLY A 330 29.68 12.67 9.89
CA GLY A 330 29.51 12.46 11.31
C GLY A 330 30.76 12.74 12.13
N VAL A 331 31.83 13.23 11.50
CA VAL A 331 33.10 13.63 12.13
C VAL A 331 33.40 15.11 11.88
N ALA A 332 33.15 15.62 10.68
CA ALA A 332 33.41 17.01 10.34
C ALA A 332 32.23 17.66 9.62
N ASP A 333 32.04 18.97 9.88
CA ASP A 333 31.06 19.78 9.17
C ASP A 333 31.54 20.07 7.74
N PHE A 334 30.64 20.10 6.79
CA PHE A 334 30.86 20.56 5.41
C PHE A 334 32.12 20.00 4.72
N ALA A 335 32.61 18.82 5.16
CA ALA A 335 33.78 18.19 4.55
C ALA A 335 33.36 17.59 3.20
N TYR A 336 33.65 18.29 2.11
CA TYR A 336 33.40 17.86 0.75
C TYR A 336 34.70 17.81 -0.04
N ALA A 337 34.89 16.78 -0.83
CA ALA A 337 36.00 16.65 -1.74
C ALA A 337 36.15 17.86 -2.69
N GLY A 338 37.38 18.11 -3.15
CA GLY A 338 37.64 19.22 -4.08
C GLY A 338 37.03 19.02 -5.45
N ASP A 339 36.93 17.76 -5.91
CA ASP A 339 36.51 17.39 -7.26
C ASP A 339 35.00 17.27 -7.36
N THR A 340 34.46 17.67 -8.52
CA THR A 340 33.05 17.44 -8.87
C THR A 340 32.92 16.08 -9.52
N VAL A 341 31.90 15.32 -9.08
CA VAL A 341 31.57 14.00 -9.59
C VAL A 341 30.13 13.96 -10.10
N GLY A 342 29.90 13.24 -11.19
CA GLY A 342 28.60 12.96 -11.76
C GLY A 342 28.32 11.47 -11.74
N SER A 343 27.09 11.10 -11.48
CA SER A 343 26.60 9.71 -11.51
C SER A 343 25.23 9.65 -12.19
N ALA A 344 25.04 8.68 -13.06
CA ALA A 344 23.80 8.40 -13.77
C ALA A 344 23.45 6.92 -13.65
N SER A 345 22.21 6.61 -13.34
CA SER A 345 21.68 5.25 -13.37
C SER A 345 20.38 5.22 -14.16
N TRP A 346 20.15 4.11 -14.85
CA TRP A 346 18.97 3.90 -15.66
C TRP A 346 18.60 2.42 -15.64
N ARG A 347 17.33 2.13 -15.39
CA ARG A 347 16.72 0.81 -15.44
C ARG A 347 15.40 0.91 -16.17
N ARG A 348 15.06 -0.04 -17.02
CA ARG A 348 13.79 -0.06 -17.75
C ARG A 348 13.25 -1.47 -17.89
N GLY A 349 11.99 -1.63 -17.53
CA GLY A 349 11.21 -2.81 -17.88
C GLY A 349 10.93 -2.85 -19.37
N VAL A 350 11.71 -3.62 -20.13
CA VAL A 350 11.55 -3.76 -21.59
C VAL A 350 10.39 -4.69 -21.91
N SER A 351 10.22 -5.72 -21.09
CA SER A 351 9.12 -6.67 -21.19
C SER A 351 8.77 -7.19 -19.79
N PRO A 352 7.66 -7.94 -19.61
CA PRO A 352 7.36 -8.56 -18.31
C PRO A 352 8.41 -9.56 -17.81
N ARG A 353 9.36 -9.94 -18.69
CA ARG A 353 10.42 -10.92 -18.38
C ARG A 353 11.83 -10.35 -18.41
N PHE A 354 12.00 -9.09 -18.81
CA PHE A 354 13.32 -8.50 -18.97
C PHE A 354 13.35 -7.03 -18.54
N THR A 355 14.28 -6.71 -17.63
CA THR A 355 14.64 -5.34 -17.24
C THR A 355 16.09 -5.08 -17.65
N ALA A 356 16.32 -4.04 -18.46
CA ALA A 356 17.63 -3.55 -18.83
C ALA A 356 18.15 -2.55 -17.79
N GLU A 357 19.47 -2.54 -17.57
CA GLU A 357 20.14 -1.63 -16.63
C GLU A 357 21.37 -0.99 -17.27
N ALA A 358 21.65 0.27 -16.91
CA ALA A 358 22.88 0.97 -17.26
C ALA A 358 23.30 1.88 -16.09
N HIS A 359 24.60 2.04 -15.90
CA HIS A 359 25.17 2.95 -14.92
C HIS A 359 26.42 3.60 -15.49
N ALA A 360 26.63 4.87 -15.19
CA ALA A 360 27.84 5.59 -15.55
C ALA A 360 28.16 6.63 -14.46
N GLU A 361 29.45 6.80 -14.18
CA GLU A 361 29.93 7.81 -13.27
C GLU A 361 31.30 8.36 -13.70
N ALA A 362 31.53 9.61 -13.42
CA ALA A 362 32.81 10.26 -13.73
C ALA A 362 33.14 11.36 -12.71
N GLY A 363 34.41 11.53 -12.43
CA GLY A 363 34.94 12.59 -11.55
C GLY A 363 36.24 12.17 -10.87
N ALA A 364 36.98 13.14 -10.37
CA ALA A 364 38.26 12.90 -9.69
C ALA A 364 39.28 12.04 -10.50
N GLY A 365 39.28 12.18 -11.83
CA GLY A 365 40.13 11.41 -12.74
C GLY A 365 39.64 9.99 -13.02
N VAL A 366 38.55 9.52 -12.39
CA VAL A 366 37.96 8.21 -12.60
C VAL A 366 36.80 8.28 -13.58
N ARG A 367 36.67 7.27 -14.44
CA ARG A 367 35.50 7.04 -15.31
C ARG A 367 35.08 5.59 -15.19
N ASN A 368 33.78 5.38 -15.04
CA ASN A 368 33.19 4.05 -14.93
C ASN A 368 31.88 4.03 -15.70
N ALA A 369 31.65 2.97 -16.47
CA ALA A 369 30.37 2.74 -17.14
C ALA A 369 30.11 1.23 -17.29
N GLY A 370 28.86 0.84 -17.20
CA GLY A 370 28.45 -0.54 -17.35
C GLY A 370 26.99 -0.70 -17.74
N VAL A 371 26.68 -1.91 -18.17
CA VAL A 371 25.35 -2.34 -18.56
C VAL A 371 25.01 -3.67 -17.90
N GLY A 372 23.75 -3.92 -17.70
CA GLY A 372 23.25 -5.14 -17.10
C GLY A 372 21.82 -5.45 -17.51
N GLY A 373 21.33 -6.58 -17.04
CA GLY A 373 19.96 -6.97 -17.24
C GLY A 373 19.52 -8.06 -16.28
N LEU A 374 18.22 -8.11 -16.03
CA LEU A 374 17.53 -9.08 -15.20
C LEU A 374 16.51 -9.82 -16.07
N TRP A 375 16.56 -11.15 -16.06
CA TRP A 375 15.69 -12.01 -16.84
C TRP A 375 14.85 -12.90 -15.93
N LEU A 376 13.55 -12.80 -16.04
CA LEU A 376 12.62 -13.74 -15.42
C LEU A 376 12.56 -15.02 -16.24
N LEU A 377 13.04 -16.11 -15.68
CA LEU A 377 12.91 -17.46 -16.21
C LEU A 377 11.62 -18.05 -15.63
N PRO A 378 10.57 -18.29 -16.43
CA PRO A 378 9.28 -18.80 -15.93
C PRO A 378 9.49 -20.07 -15.09
N ARG A 379 9.00 -20.07 -13.84
CA ARG A 379 9.13 -21.14 -12.83
C ARG A 379 10.56 -21.40 -12.31
N ALA A 380 11.58 -20.84 -12.94
CA ALA A 380 12.98 -21.06 -12.59
C ALA A 380 13.65 -19.84 -11.93
N GLY A 381 12.88 -18.77 -11.62
CA GLY A 381 13.41 -17.62 -10.90
C GLY A 381 13.96 -16.50 -11.77
N VAL A 382 14.81 -15.68 -11.18
CA VAL A 382 15.40 -14.50 -11.83
C VAL A 382 16.89 -14.69 -11.97
N PHE A 383 17.40 -14.49 -13.17
CA PHE A 383 18.82 -14.43 -13.49
C PHE A 383 19.22 -12.99 -13.79
N GLY A 384 20.36 -12.54 -13.26
CA GLY A 384 20.95 -11.23 -13.52
C GLY A 384 22.36 -11.34 -14.03
N ALA A 385 22.74 -10.49 -14.98
CA ALA A 385 24.11 -10.36 -15.46
C ALA A 385 24.46 -8.89 -15.74
N SER A 386 25.69 -8.50 -15.43
CA SER A 386 26.20 -7.17 -15.73
C SER A 386 27.69 -7.18 -16.07
N LEU A 387 28.11 -6.15 -16.81
CA LEU A 387 29.48 -5.89 -17.17
C LEU A 387 29.76 -4.40 -17.07
N ALA A 388 30.80 -4.02 -16.37
CA ALA A 388 31.25 -2.63 -16.25
C ALA A 388 32.76 -2.53 -16.56
N HIS A 389 33.13 -1.40 -17.15
CA HIS A 389 34.49 -0.97 -17.36
C HIS A 389 34.77 0.29 -16.59
N GLY A 390 35.84 0.34 -15.82
CA GLY A 390 36.18 1.51 -15.04
C GLY A 390 37.68 1.61 -14.77
N GLY A 391 38.14 2.83 -14.51
CA GLY A 391 39.54 3.10 -14.24
C GLY A 391 39.86 4.58 -14.18
N ASP A 392 41.14 4.85 -13.97
CA ASP A 392 41.76 6.17 -14.00
C ASP A 392 42.84 6.25 -15.09
N ALA A 393 43.64 7.34 -15.11
CA ALA A 393 44.72 7.51 -16.10
C ALA A 393 45.82 6.44 -16.03
N GLY A 394 45.96 5.73 -14.92
CA GLY A 394 47.03 4.74 -14.69
C GLY A 394 46.57 3.28 -14.73
N GLN A 395 45.30 3.03 -14.43
CA GLN A 395 44.76 1.67 -14.29
C GLN A 395 43.31 1.59 -14.81
N GLN A 396 43.05 0.53 -15.57
CA GLN A 396 41.71 0.23 -16.08
C GLN A 396 41.41 -1.26 -15.93
N GLY A 397 40.16 -1.59 -15.79
CA GLY A 397 39.74 -2.97 -15.63
C GLY A 397 38.25 -3.19 -15.90
N LEU A 398 37.88 -4.45 -15.94
CA LEU A 398 36.51 -4.90 -16.08
C LEU A 398 36.01 -5.45 -14.74
N GLN A 399 34.72 -5.25 -14.51
CA GLN A 399 33.95 -5.92 -13.47
C GLN A 399 32.78 -6.64 -14.13
N TYR A 400 32.52 -7.87 -13.72
CA TYR A 400 31.28 -8.57 -14.06
C TYR A 400 30.58 -9.03 -12.80
N ALA A 401 29.24 -9.08 -12.85
CA ALA A 401 28.43 -9.66 -11.79
C ALA A 401 27.37 -10.58 -12.39
N LEU A 402 27.12 -11.69 -11.70
CA LEU A 402 26.04 -12.62 -11.99
C LEU A 402 25.22 -12.83 -10.74
N SER A 403 23.92 -12.92 -10.87
CA SER A 403 23.00 -13.21 -9.78
C SER A 403 21.95 -14.21 -10.20
N TYR A 404 21.51 -15.03 -9.26
CA TYR A 404 20.38 -15.93 -9.47
C TYR A 404 19.55 -16.01 -8.21
N ARG A 405 18.23 -15.85 -8.33
CA ARG A 405 17.27 -15.94 -7.23
C ARG A 405 16.11 -16.84 -7.60
N TRP A 406 15.79 -17.76 -6.69
CA TRP A 406 14.65 -18.63 -6.83
C TRP A 406 14.00 -18.90 -5.47
N ASN A 407 12.68 -18.87 -5.45
CA ASN A 407 11.86 -19.09 -4.26
C ASN A 407 10.57 -19.80 -4.66
N ASN A 408 10.13 -20.80 -3.91
CA ASN A 408 8.84 -21.47 -4.11
C ASN A 408 8.02 -21.59 -2.82
N GLY A 409 8.31 -20.73 -1.82
CA GLY A 409 7.65 -20.74 -0.52
C GLY A 409 8.23 -21.75 0.47
N ARG A 410 8.73 -22.91 0.02
CA ARG A 410 9.39 -23.92 0.85
C ARG A 410 10.91 -23.85 0.80
N PHE A 411 11.43 -23.61 -0.37
CA PHE A 411 12.88 -23.46 -0.63
C PHE A 411 13.17 -22.08 -1.19
N ASN A 412 14.26 -21.48 -0.77
CA ASN A 412 14.81 -20.27 -1.37
C ASN A 412 16.29 -20.49 -1.69
N LEU A 413 16.74 -19.93 -2.82
CA LEU A 413 18.12 -19.94 -3.27
C LEU A 413 18.48 -18.55 -3.79
N ALA A 414 19.56 -17.98 -3.27
CA ALA A 414 20.15 -16.76 -3.79
C ALA A 414 21.64 -16.97 -3.98
N LEU A 415 22.12 -16.72 -5.19
CA LEU A 415 23.53 -16.82 -5.58
C LEU A 415 23.94 -15.49 -6.22
N ASP A 416 24.99 -14.89 -5.71
CA ASP A 416 25.57 -13.67 -6.26
C ASP A 416 27.08 -13.84 -6.38
N THR A 417 27.65 -13.44 -7.51
CA THR A 417 29.10 -13.32 -7.68
C THR A 417 29.41 -12.03 -8.42
N GLN A 418 30.37 -11.30 -7.90
CA GLN A 418 30.92 -10.10 -8.53
C GLN A 418 32.44 -10.22 -8.53
N ARG A 419 33.05 -9.98 -9.68
CA ARG A 419 34.49 -10.03 -9.81
C ARG A 419 35.02 -8.82 -10.55
N ALA A 420 36.03 -8.20 -9.98
CA ALA A 420 36.68 -7.03 -10.52
C ALA A 420 38.16 -7.33 -10.80
N GLN A 421 38.66 -6.94 -11.97
CA GLN A 421 40.06 -6.96 -12.30
C GLN A 421 40.86 -6.00 -11.42
N SER A 422 42.15 -6.23 -11.26
CA SER A 422 42.99 -5.40 -10.36
C SER A 422 43.03 -3.92 -10.71
N GLY A 423 42.86 -3.59 -11.99
CA GLY A 423 42.81 -2.20 -12.48
C GLY A 423 41.43 -1.55 -12.46
N TYR A 424 40.37 -2.30 -12.12
CA TYR A 424 39.03 -1.72 -12.07
C TYR A 424 38.92 -0.70 -10.94
N ARG A 425 38.42 0.49 -11.28
CA ARG A 425 38.13 1.58 -10.34
C ARG A 425 36.76 2.19 -10.63
N ASP A 426 36.05 2.51 -9.58
CA ASP A 426 34.86 3.36 -9.58
C ASP A 426 35.16 4.65 -8.80
N VAL A 427 34.26 5.62 -8.86
CA VAL A 427 34.47 6.90 -8.16
C VAL A 427 34.56 6.70 -6.65
N ALA A 428 33.81 5.73 -6.09
CA ALA A 428 33.84 5.43 -4.66
C ALA A 428 35.24 4.94 -4.20
N ALA A 429 36.00 4.25 -5.05
CA ALA A 429 37.36 3.80 -4.75
C ALA A 429 38.37 4.96 -4.58
N ARG A 430 38.04 6.14 -5.11
CA ARG A 430 38.91 7.33 -4.97
C ARG A 430 38.84 7.92 -3.56
N TYR A 431 37.67 7.77 -2.88
CA TYR A 431 37.37 8.38 -1.58
C TYR A 431 37.26 7.35 -0.45
N GLY A 432 37.45 6.08 -0.75
CA GLY A 432 37.35 5.01 0.23
C GLY A 432 37.99 3.71 -0.25
N ALA A 433 37.58 2.59 0.32
CA ALA A 433 38.15 1.30 -0.02
C ALA A 433 37.91 0.92 -1.48
N ALA A 434 38.93 0.31 -2.11
CA ALA A 434 38.79 -0.31 -3.43
C ALA A 434 37.67 -1.36 -3.42
N PRO A 435 36.99 -1.61 -4.56
CA PRO A 435 36.03 -2.69 -4.63
C PRO A 435 36.71 -4.04 -4.43
N PRO A 436 36.00 -5.04 -3.83
CA PRO A 436 36.58 -6.37 -3.70
C PRO A 436 36.84 -6.98 -5.07
N ARG A 437 37.96 -7.67 -5.21
CA ARG A 437 38.28 -8.46 -6.41
C ARG A 437 37.29 -9.59 -6.60
N VAL A 438 36.86 -10.19 -5.50
CA VAL A 438 35.87 -11.27 -5.47
C VAL A 438 34.87 -10.94 -4.36
N SER A 439 33.59 -10.92 -4.71
CA SER A 439 32.47 -10.89 -3.77
C SER A 439 31.52 -12.01 -4.18
N GLU A 440 31.45 -13.06 -3.38
CA GLU A 440 30.56 -14.20 -3.63
C GLU A 440 29.64 -14.38 -2.44
N ARG A 441 28.37 -14.62 -2.72
CA ARG A 441 27.35 -14.96 -1.73
C ARG A 441 26.50 -16.11 -2.24
N ALA A 442 26.32 -17.10 -1.41
CA ALA A 442 25.35 -18.15 -1.63
C ALA A 442 24.45 -18.27 -0.39
N LEU A 443 23.17 -18.28 -0.60
CA LEU A 443 22.17 -18.51 0.45
C LEU A 443 21.24 -19.63 -0.02
N PHE A 444 21.04 -20.62 0.82
CA PHE A 444 20.02 -21.64 0.66
C PHE A 444 19.17 -21.68 1.92
N GLY A 445 17.86 -21.62 1.78
CA GLY A 445 16.91 -21.73 2.87
C GLY A 445 15.82 -22.76 2.58
N SER A 446 15.32 -23.39 3.62
CA SER A 446 14.21 -24.34 3.55
C SER A 446 13.38 -24.31 4.81
N THR A 447 12.05 -24.40 4.65
CA THR A 447 11.10 -24.49 5.76
C THR A 447 10.35 -25.81 5.70
N TRP A 448 10.31 -26.54 6.82
CA TRP A 448 9.72 -27.87 6.96
C TRP A 448 8.76 -27.90 8.12
N ASP A 449 7.59 -28.48 7.91
CA ASP A 449 6.65 -28.73 8.99
C ASP A 449 7.30 -29.62 10.07
N GLY A 450 7.21 -29.16 11.33
CA GLY A 450 7.77 -29.87 12.47
C GLY A 450 9.28 -29.72 12.69
N LEU A 451 10.10 -29.47 11.67
CA LEU A 451 11.54 -29.23 11.80
C LEU A 451 11.87 -27.74 11.93
N GLY A 452 11.02 -26.88 11.35
CA GLY A 452 11.24 -25.43 11.29
C GLY A 452 12.00 -24.99 10.05
N SER A 453 12.63 -23.83 10.13
CA SER A 453 13.38 -23.23 9.01
C SER A 453 14.87 -23.38 9.21
N ILE A 454 15.56 -23.78 8.16
CA ILE A 454 17.03 -23.92 8.09
C ILE A 454 17.52 -22.99 6.99
N ALA A 455 18.58 -22.24 7.26
CA ALA A 455 19.29 -21.46 6.25
C ALA A 455 20.78 -21.71 6.33
N LEU A 456 21.39 -21.88 5.18
CA LEU A 456 22.84 -22.00 5.00
C LEU A 456 23.30 -20.78 4.20
N SER A 457 24.37 -20.16 4.62
CA SER A 457 25.00 -19.07 3.87
C SER A 457 26.50 -19.27 3.73
N TYR A 458 27.01 -18.84 2.59
CA TYR A 458 28.43 -18.73 2.31
C TYR A 458 28.72 -17.34 1.77
N VAL A 459 29.77 -16.70 2.30
CA VAL A 459 30.25 -15.39 1.85
C VAL A 459 31.75 -15.49 1.64
N ARG A 460 32.22 -14.97 0.50
CA ARG A 460 33.63 -14.76 0.23
C ARG A 460 33.86 -13.33 -0.23
N LEU A 461 34.77 -12.65 0.44
CA LEU A 461 35.25 -11.32 0.08
C LEU A 461 36.76 -11.35 -0.04
N ALA A 462 37.27 -10.95 -1.20
CA ALA A 462 38.71 -10.81 -1.44
C ALA A 462 39.01 -9.36 -1.82
N TYR A 463 39.65 -8.62 -0.96
CA TYR A 463 40.11 -7.27 -1.24
C TYR A 463 41.55 -7.26 -1.75
N PRO A 464 41.95 -6.20 -2.50
CA PRO A 464 43.33 -6.09 -2.97
C PRO A 464 44.37 -6.13 -1.84
N ASP A 465 44.05 -5.54 -0.70
CA ASP A 465 44.99 -5.24 0.37
C ASP A 465 44.80 -6.08 1.65
N SER A 466 43.68 -6.78 1.82
CA SER A 466 43.36 -7.53 3.06
C SER A 466 43.19 -9.05 2.88
N GLY A 467 43.43 -9.57 1.66
CA GLY A 467 43.33 -10.99 1.37
C GLY A 467 41.91 -11.55 1.28
N ASP A 468 41.78 -12.85 1.27
CA ASP A 468 40.50 -13.55 1.21
C ASP A 468 39.91 -13.72 2.61
N GLN A 469 38.61 -13.48 2.71
CA GLN A 469 37.82 -13.74 3.91
C GLN A 469 36.62 -14.62 3.50
N ARG A 470 36.51 -15.79 4.09
CA ARG A 470 35.44 -16.75 3.78
C ARG A 470 34.67 -17.13 5.05
N TYR A 471 33.38 -17.00 5.00
CA TYR A 471 32.49 -17.34 6.10
C TYR A 471 31.43 -18.34 5.64
N ALA A 472 31.15 -19.32 6.48
CA ALA A 472 29.99 -20.18 6.35
C ALA A 472 29.10 -20.04 7.59
N SER A 473 27.79 -19.98 7.38
CA SER A 473 26.83 -19.86 8.46
C SER A 473 25.69 -20.84 8.31
N LEU A 474 25.26 -21.39 9.44
CA LEU A 474 24.04 -22.19 9.58
C LEU A 474 23.10 -21.45 10.52
N PHE A 475 21.87 -21.26 10.09
CA PHE A 475 20.78 -20.75 10.91
C PHE A 475 19.67 -21.79 10.96
N TRP A 476 19.15 -22.04 12.14
CA TRP A 476 17.99 -22.89 12.34
C TRP A 476 17.06 -22.26 13.35
N THR A 477 15.77 -22.22 13.02
CA THR A 477 14.74 -21.75 13.92
C THR A 477 13.56 -22.70 13.91
N ARG A 478 13.00 -22.95 15.09
CA ARG A 478 11.84 -23.82 15.26
C ARG A 478 10.86 -23.20 16.24
N ALA A 479 9.63 -23.02 15.77
CA ALA A 479 8.51 -22.73 16.66
C ALA A 479 8.16 -23.98 17.50
N LEU A 480 8.01 -23.78 18.79
CA LEU A 480 7.64 -24.80 19.75
C LEU A 480 6.25 -24.48 20.34
N PRO A 481 5.60 -25.44 21.03
CA PRO A 481 4.34 -25.20 21.74
C PRO A 481 4.44 -24.02 22.72
N ARG A 482 3.27 -23.49 23.15
CA ARG A 482 3.14 -22.40 24.12
C ARG A 482 3.83 -21.11 23.67
N GLN A 483 3.78 -20.78 22.36
CA GLN A 483 4.38 -19.56 21.79
C GLN A 483 5.87 -19.42 22.11
N SER A 484 6.60 -20.51 22.10
CA SER A 484 8.05 -20.50 22.30
C SER A 484 8.80 -20.83 21.03
N SER A 485 10.07 -20.46 20.97
CA SER A 485 10.94 -20.70 19.82
C SER A 485 12.35 -21.10 20.26
N LEU A 486 12.99 -21.92 19.43
CA LEU A 486 14.38 -22.30 19.57
C LEU A 486 15.14 -21.81 18.34
N ASN A 487 16.27 -21.16 18.57
CA ASN A 487 17.10 -20.58 17.52
C ASN A 487 18.56 -21.07 17.70
N LEU A 488 19.15 -21.58 16.64
CA LEU A 488 20.56 -21.94 16.57
C LEU A 488 21.24 -21.16 15.45
N SER A 489 22.36 -20.54 15.72
CA SER A 489 23.21 -19.95 14.71
C SER A 489 24.66 -20.39 14.92
N ILE A 490 25.31 -20.81 13.84
CA ILE A 490 26.72 -21.17 13.79
C ILE A 490 27.35 -20.37 12.69
N ASN A 491 28.36 -19.59 13.01
CA ASN A 491 29.16 -18.86 12.05
C ASN A 491 30.60 -19.31 12.17
N GLN A 492 31.24 -19.64 11.07
CA GLN A 492 32.60 -20.10 10.98
C GLN A 492 33.37 -19.29 9.96
N ASN A 493 34.46 -18.66 10.38
CA ASN A 493 35.47 -18.18 9.47
C ASN A 493 36.27 -19.40 8.92
N LEU A 494 36.23 -19.59 7.61
CA LEU A 494 36.86 -20.75 6.98
C LEU A 494 38.37 -20.61 6.84
N ASP A 495 38.89 -19.38 6.99
CA ASP A 495 40.34 -19.07 6.93
C ASP A 495 40.99 -19.11 8.32
N GLN A 496 40.18 -18.95 9.38
CA GLN A 496 40.63 -18.97 10.78
C GLN A 496 39.71 -19.89 11.62
N ALA A 497 40.18 -21.12 11.88
CA ALA A 497 39.35 -22.10 12.61
C ALA A 497 38.98 -21.68 14.01
N SER A 498 39.75 -20.80 14.66
CA SER A 498 39.47 -20.24 15.98
C SER A 498 38.37 -19.18 15.96
N ASP A 499 38.09 -18.58 14.80
CA ASP A 499 37.01 -17.61 14.64
C ASP A 499 35.70 -18.32 14.30
N ARG A 500 35.10 -18.88 15.35
CA ARG A 500 33.79 -19.55 15.32
C ARG A 500 32.88 -18.93 16.35
N SER A 501 31.63 -18.64 15.95
CA SER A 501 30.57 -18.30 16.89
C SER A 501 29.43 -19.31 16.83
N VAL A 502 28.94 -19.70 17.99
CA VAL A 502 27.76 -20.57 18.15
C VAL A 502 26.81 -19.89 19.11
N TYR A 503 25.59 -19.73 18.70
CA TYR A 503 24.52 -19.18 19.50
C TYR A 503 23.35 -20.18 19.55
N LEU A 504 22.88 -20.50 20.74
CA LEU A 504 21.66 -21.28 20.96
C LEU A 504 20.76 -20.50 21.90
N GLY A 505 19.59 -20.08 21.42
CA GLY A 505 18.62 -19.30 22.16
C GLY A 505 17.26 -20.01 22.23
N TRP A 506 16.65 -19.95 23.39
CA TRP A 506 15.25 -20.31 23.60
C TRP A 506 14.51 -19.10 24.11
N SER A 507 13.32 -18.84 23.55
CA SER A 507 12.46 -17.75 23.98
C SER A 507 11.00 -18.20 24.07
N ILE A 508 10.26 -17.57 24.98
CA ILE A 508 8.83 -17.84 25.20
C ILE A 508 8.09 -16.53 25.43
N ALA A 509 6.99 -16.34 24.69
CA ALA A 509 6.05 -15.26 24.98
C ALA A 509 5.16 -15.68 26.15
N LEU A 510 5.03 -14.78 27.13
CA LEU A 510 4.22 -14.95 28.32
C LEU A 510 3.01 -14.02 28.27
N GLU A 511 2.02 -14.23 29.13
CA GLU A 511 0.87 -13.36 29.25
C GLU A 511 1.26 -11.92 29.61
N GLY A 512 0.45 -10.94 29.23
CA GLY A 512 0.65 -9.53 29.58
C GLY A 512 1.83 -8.86 28.88
N ARG A 513 2.14 -9.26 27.62
CA ARG A 513 3.23 -8.69 26.80
C ARG A 513 4.63 -8.96 27.38
N ARG A 514 4.77 -10.02 28.16
CA ARG A 514 6.03 -10.46 28.73
C ARG A 514 6.71 -11.46 27.82
N GLN A 515 8.02 -11.47 27.87
CA GLN A 515 8.85 -12.44 27.16
C GLN A 515 9.98 -12.88 28.08
N ALA A 516 10.26 -14.17 28.12
CA ALA A 516 11.43 -14.72 28.76
C ALA A 516 12.33 -15.41 27.74
N GLY A 517 13.63 -15.38 27.95
CA GLY A 517 14.61 -16.02 27.09
C GLY A 517 15.85 -16.50 27.84
N VAL A 518 16.46 -17.55 27.30
CA VAL A 518 17.78 -18.02 27.73
C VAL A 518 18.61 -18.26 26.47
N ALA A 519 19.86 -17.81 26.47
CA ALA A 519 20.77 -18.05 25.36
C ALA A 519 22.13 -18.51 25.87
N LEU A 520 22.73 -19.43 25.12
CA LEU A 520 24.12 -19.85 25.26
C LEU A 520 24.86 -19.34 24.02
N GLN A 521 25.98 -18.69 24.25
CA GLN A 521 26.83 -18.15 23.19
C GLN A 521 28.26 -18.60 23.40
N ARG A 522 28.89 -19.10 22.36
CA ARG A 522 30.33 -19.37 22.32
C ARG A 522 30.97 -18.56 21.19
N PHE A 523 32.00 -17.81 21.51
CA PHE A 523 32.80 -17.09 20.55
C PHE A 523 34.28 -17.49 20.70
N GLY A 524 34.81 -18.19 19.72
CA GLY A 524 36.09 -18.83 19.84
C GLY A 524 36.09 -19.85 20.99
N GLU A 525 36.93 -19.63 21.98
CA GLU A 525 37.02 -20.47 23.19
C GLU A 525 36.13 -19.97 24.34
N ARG A 526 35.59 -18.76 24.26
CA ARG A 526 34.84 -18.12 25.32
C ARG A 526 33.36 -18.49 25.27
N THR A 527 32.82 -18.93 26.38
CA THR A 527 31.41 -19.28 26.52
C THR A 527 30.72 -18.34 27.51
N SER A 528 29.53 -17.88 27.16
CA SER A 528 28.67 -17.09 28.03
C SER A 528 27.22 -17.59 27.93
N ALA A 529 26.49 -17.41 29.01
CA ALA A 529 25.04 -17.66 29.11
C ALA A 529 24.35 -16.34 29.45
N THR A 530 23.20 -16.10 28.86
CA THR A 530 22.32 -14.98 29.19
C THR A 530 20.93 -15.47 29.48
N ALA A 531 20.28 -14.89 30.49
CA ALA A 531 18.86 -15.05 30.75
C ALA A 531 18.22 -13.67 30.75
N ASP A 532 17.10 -13.53 30.08
CA ASP A 532 16.37 -12.27 29.99
C ASP A 532 14.89 -12.45 30.29
N LEU A 533 14.32 -11.42 30.89
CA LEU A 533 12.91 -11.26 31.15
C LEU A 533 12.52 -9.82 30.86
N SER A 534 11.51 -9.62 30.02
CA SER A 534 11.09 -8.28 29.64
C SER A 534 9.57 -8.16 29.52
N GLN A 535 9.09 -6.96 29.67
CA GLN A 535 7.73 -6.55 29.36
C GLN A 535 7.76 -5.32 28.47
N ALA A 536 7.24 -5.43 27.27
CA ALA A 536 7.14 -4.28 26.36
C ALA A 536 6.05 -3.31 26.83
N ALA A 537 6.31 -1.98 26.69
CA ALA A 537 5.27 -0.97 26.81
C ALA A 537 4.16 -1.21 25.78
N ALA A 538 2.91 -0.84 26.10
CA ALA A 538 1.81 -0.96 25.14
C ALA A 538 1.99 -0.02 23.97
N ALA A 539 1.35 -0.32 22.84
CA ALA A 539 1.43 0.52 21.65
C ALA A 539 0.81 1.92 21.88
N ASP A 540 -0.25 1.97 22.65
CA ASP A 540 -0.96 3.18 23.07
C ASP A 540 -0.27 3.96 24.21
N GLY A 541 0.71 3.35 24.91
CA GLY A 541 1.50 4.00 25.95
C GLY A 541 1.65 3.17 27.23
N GLY A 542 2.41 3.69 28.18
CA GLY A 542 2.63 3.06 29.48
C GLY A 542 4.05 2.55 29.70
N SER A 543 4.23 1.73 30.74
CA SER A 543 5.54 1.25 31.18
C SER A 543 5.97 -0.05 30.50
N GLY A 544 7.26 -0.17 30.26
CA GLY A 544 7.98 -1.39 29.94
C GLY A 544 9.19 -1.58 30.87
N TRP A 545 9.75 -2.76 30.89
CA TRP A 545 10.96 -3.05 31.64
C TRP A 545 11.70 -4.24 31.06
N ARG A 546 13.00 -4.34 31.32
CA ARG A 546 13.87 -5.44 30.94
C ARG A 546 14.85 -5.77 32.05
N LEU A 547 14.97 -7.05 32.35
CA LEU A 547 15.97 -7.60 33.25
C LEU A 547 16.79 -8.63 32.46
N GLN A 548 18.11 -8.54 32.56
CA GLN A 548 19.02 -9.51 31.97
C GLN A 548 20.11 -9.87 32.95
N ALA A 549 20.41 -11.15 33.03
CA ALA A 549 21.58 -11.67 33.73
C ALA A 549 22.50 -12.37 32.72
N ARG A 550 23.80 -12.16 32.85
CA ARG A 550 24.84 -12.77 32.02
C ARG A 550 25.91 -13.38 32.92
N GLY A 551 26.36 -14.57 32.55
CA GLY A 551 27.50 -15.23 33.18
C GLY A 551 28.38 -15.91 32.13
N GLY A 552 29.66 -16.06 32.40
CA GLY A 552 30.59 -16.71 31.48
C GLY A 552 32.05 -16.46 31.82
N GLN A 553 32.94 -16.90 30.96
CA GLN A 553 34.40 -16.77 31.14
C GLN A 553 34.89 -15.31 31.12
N ASP A 554 34.12 -14.41 30.49
CA ASP A 554 34.41 -12.95 30.48
C ASP A 554 33.84 -12.23 31.70
N GLY A 555 33.45 -12.95 32.74
CA GLY A 555 32.84 -12.43 33.95
C GLY A 555 31.31 -12.39 33.90
N GLY A 556 30.70 -12.13 35.05
CA GLY A 556 29.27 -11.91 35.17
C GLY A 556 28.85 -10.49 34.89
N GLY A 557 27.57 -10.30 34.65
CA GLY A 557 26.99 -8.99 34.47
C GLY A 557 25.45 -9.05 34.41
N GLY A 558 24.84 -7.90 34.29
CA GLY A 558 23.40 -7.81 34.18
C GLY A 558 22.94 -6.44 33.68
N LEU A 559 21.66 -6.35 33.35
CA LEU A 559 20.97 -5.15 32.95
C LEU A 559 19.63 -5.08 33.68
N ALA A 560 19.32 -3.92 34.23
CA ALA A 560 17.98 -3.56 34.66
C ALA A 560 17.59 -2.24 33.97
N GLU A 561 16.54 -2.28 33.19
CA GLU A 561 16.02 -1.14 32.42
C GLU A 561 14.55 -0.94 32.72
N ALA A 562 14.13 0.30 32.84
CA ALA A 562 12.75 0.72 32.84
C ALA A 562 12.51 1.67 31.67
N SER A 563 11.36 1.57 31.02
CA SER A 563 10.96 2.43 29.92
C SER A 563 9.54 2.95 30.14
N TRP A 564 9.29 4.14 29.62
CA TRP A 564 7.98 4.77 29.63
C TRP A 564 7.66 5.33 28.24
N ARG A 565 6.53 4.91 27.68
CA ARG A 565 5.99 5.41 26.44
C ARG A 565 4.87 6.39 26.73
N GLY A 566 5.19 7.69 26.75
CA GLY A 566 4.22 8.78 26.96
C GLY A 566 3.58 9.22 25.62
N ASP A 567 2.67 10.16 25.68
CA ASP A 567 2.03 10.74 24.47
C ASP A 567 2.99 11.63 23.69
N SER A 568 3.87 12.36 24.38
CA SER A 568 4.79 13.35 23.80
C SER A 568 6.20 12.84 23.57
N ALA A 569 6.65 11.80 24.29
CA ALA A 569 8.00 11.27 24.18
C ALA A 569 8.09 9.83 24.72
N ARG A 570 9.21 9.19 24.37
CA ARG A 570 9.64 7.92 24.95
C ARG A 570 10.81 8.18 25.89
N TYR A 571 10.82 7.47 27.00
CA TYR A 571 11.90 7.52 27.98
C TYR A 571 12.37 6.12 28.29
N ALA A 572 13.66 5.93 28.42
CA ALA A 572 14.25 4.70 28.93
C ALA A 572 15.42 5.03 29.85
N GLY A 573 15.67 4.18 30.82
CA GLY A 573 16.83 4.32 31.68
C GLY A 573 17.16 3.02 32.37
N GLY A 574 18.45 2.79 32.57
CA GLY A 574 18.90 1.51 33.08
C GLY A 574 20.27 1.57 33.73
N ILE A 575 20.55 0.48 34.40
CA ILE A 575 21.87 0.20 34.97
C ILE A 575 22.31 -1.13 34.38
N ALA A 576 23.53 -1.16 33.85
CA ALA A 576 24.14 -2.37 33.34
C ALA A 576 25.53 -2.58 33.98
N SER A 577 25.88 -3.86 34.17
CA SER A 577 27.21 -4.26 34.60
C SER A 577 27.79 -5.31 33.67
N ALA A 578 29.08 -5.19 33.37
CA ALA A 578 29.81 -6.16 32.56
C ALA A 578 31.30 -6.11 32.92
N GLY A 579 31.92 -7.28 33.14
CA GLY A 579 33.35 -7.35 33.45
C GLY A 579 33.78 -6.59 34.72
N GLY A 580 32.89 -6.51 35.72
CA GLY A 580 33.16 -5.78 36.98
C GLY A 580 32.95 -4.27 36.91
N GLN A 581 32.57 -3.75 35.74
CA GLN A 581 32.27 -2.30 35.57
C GLN A 581 30.75 -2.11 35.48
N THR A 582 30.28 -1.04 36.11
CA THR A 582 28.85 -0.67 36.10
C THR A 582 28.71 0.70 35.42
N TYR A 583 27.73 0.80 34.54
CA TYR A 583 27.31 2.04 33.91
C TYR A 583 25.79 2.23 34.01
N GLY A 584 25.40 3.48 34.17
CA GLY A 584 24.00 3.90 34.08
C GLY A 584 23.78 4.70 32.81
N TYR A 585 22.57 4.60 32.27
CA TYR A 585 22.14 5.38 31.11
C TYR A 585 20.71 5.86 31.22
N ALA A 586 20.41 6.92 30.50
CA ALA A 586 19.07 7.44 30.31
C ALA A 586 18.90 7.91 28.87
N GLU A 587 17.72 7.70 28.32
CA GLU A 587 17.35 8.05 26.94
C GLU A 587 16.01 8.77 26.95
N ALA A 588 15.87 9.77 26.07
CA ALA A 588 14.60 10.44 25.81
C ALA A 588 14.52 10.76 24.33
N SER A 589 13.47 10.28 23.64
CA SER A 589 13.25 10.54 22.23
C SER A 589 11.81 11.00 21.95
N GLY A 590 11.66 11.89 20.97
CA GLY A 590 10.38 12.46 20.57
C GLY A 590 10.55 13.57 19.55
N GLY A 591 9.48 14.32 19.33
CA GLY A 591 9.50 15.46 18.43
C GLY A 591 8.58 16.57 18.92
N VAL A 592 8.81 17.78 18.41
CA VAL A 592 7.96 18.93 18.64
C VAL A 592 7.61 19.58 17.31
N ALA A 593 6.33 19.53 16.94
CA ALA A 593 5.82 20.14 15.72
C ALA A 593 5.24 21.52 15.99
N TRP A 594 5.58 22.49 15.16
CA TRP A 594 4.88 23.77 15.05
C TRP A 594 4.02 23.75 13.79
N ILE A 595 2.71 23.73 13.95
CA ILE A 595 1.73 23.61 12.85
C ILE A 595 0.39 24.18 13.29
N GLY A 596 -0.41 24.74 12.37
CA GLY A 596 -1.71 25.29 12.72
C GLY A 596 -1.66 26.43 13.76
N GLY A 597 -0.53 27.12 13.87
CA GLY A 597 -0.31 28.22 14.81
C GLY A 597 0.01 27.79 16.24
N GLY A 598 0.25 26.51 16.52
CA GLY A 598 0.54 25.96 17.84
C GLY A 598 1.74 25.02 17.88
N TRP A 599 2.22 24.74 19.12
CA TRP A 599 3.26 23.76 19.39
C TRP A 599 2.64 22.47 19.91
N PHE A 600 3.04 21.35 19.30
CA PHE A 600 2.48 20.03 19.60
C PHE A 600 3.62 19.02 19.76
N PRO A 601 3.94 18.61 21.01
CA PRO A 601 4.88 17.52 21.22
C PRO A 601 4.24 16.16 20.82
N GLY A 602 5.05 15.27 20.23
CA GLY A 602 4.64 13.93 19.85
C GLY A 602 5.81 12.96 19.88
N ARG A 603 5.52 11.70 20.11
CA ARG A 603 6.58 10.67 20.27
C ARG A 603 7.07 10.07 18.96
N ASP A 604 6.25 10.02 17.91
CA ASP A 604 6.52 9.30 16.67
C ASP A 604 6.25 10.25 15.48
N LEU A 605 7.07 11.28 15.31
CA LEU A 605 6.90 12.31 14.27
C LEU A 605 7.87 12.13 13.09
N ASP A 606 8.57 11.03 13.01
CA ASP A 606 9.53 10.70 11.96
C ASP A 606 8.87 10.49 10.59
N GLN A 607 7.58 10.16 10.56
CA GLN A 607 6.75 9.99 9.35
C GLN A 607 5.82 11.19 9.12
N ALA A 608 4.84 11.03 8.24
CA ALA A 608 3.78 12.01 8.07
C ALA A 608 2.81 11.97 9.26
N PHE A 609 2.19 13.13 9.56
CA PHE A 609 1.26 13.27 10.67
C PHE A 609 0.13 14.25 10.34
N ALA A 610 -0.96 14.22 11.12
CA ALA A 610 -2.02 15.21 11.04
C ALA A 610 -2.22 15.92 12.37
N LEU A 611 -2.56 17.19 12.30
CA LEU A 611 -3.16 17.94 13.39
C LEU A 611 -4.67 18.01 13.15
N VAL A 612 -5.43 17.22 13.90
CA VAL A 612 -6.89 17.28 13.88
C VAL A 612 -7.35 18.49 14.70
N SER A 613 -8.27 19.29 14.14
CA SER A 613 -8.86 20.44 14.77
C SER A 613 -10.40 20.33 14.78
N THR A 614 -11.02 20.48 15.94
CA THR A 614 -12.47 20.48 16.12
C THR A 614 -13.05 21.87 16.35
N GLY A 615 -12.29 22.92 15.97
CA GLY A 615 -12.76 24.31 16.13
C GLY A 615 -12.90 24.76 17.60
N GLY A 616 -12.05 24.24 18.49
CA GLY A 616 -12.03 24.60 19.92
C GLY A 616 -12.90 23.71 20.81
N VAL A 617 -13.50 22.65 20.28
CA VAL A 617 -14.27 21.67 21.06
C VAL A 617 -13.33 20.60 21.61
N ALA A 618 -13.26 20.52 22.94
CA ALA A 618 -12.44 19.55 23.66
C ALA A 618 -13.11 18.18 23.77
N ASP A 619 -12.30 17.16 24.10
CA ASP A 619 -12.73 15.80 24.43
C ASP A 619 -13.50 15.07 23.31
N VAL A 620 -13.27 15.47 22.05
CA VAL A 620 -13.86 14.81 20.88
C VAL A 620 -13.02 13.59 20.54
N PRO A 621 -13.59 12.37 20.52
CA PRO A 621 -12.86 11.17 20.13
C PRO A 621 -12.49 11.22 18.65
N VAL A 622 -11.23 10.90 18.34
CA VAL A 622 -10.69 10.86 16.97
C VAL A 622 -10.29 9.42 16.65
N LEU A 623 -10.61 9.00 15.43
CA LEU A 623 -10.30 7.67 14.91
C LEU A 623 -9.41 7.79 13.67
N LEU A 624 -8.49 6.86 13.53
CA LEU A 624 -7.71 6.60 12.31
C LEU A 624 -8.04 5.20 11.83
N GLU A 625 -8.50 5.05 10.57
CA GLU A 625 -8.95 3.77 10.01
C GLU A 625 -9.94 3.05 10.93
N ASN A 626 -10.95 3.80 11.43
CA ASN A 626 -11.98 3.34 12.38
C ASN A 626 -11.45 2.84 13.75
N ARG A 627 -10.17 3.07 14.08
CA ARG A 627 -9.59 2.74 15.39
C ARG A 627 -9.44 3.99 16.23
N PRO A 628 -9.94 4.02 17.47
CA PRO A 628 -9.76 5.14 18.39
C PRO A 628 -8.26 5.37 18.65
N ILE A 629 -7.79 6.61 18.49
CA ILE A 629 -6.37 6.98 18.69
C ILE A 629 -6.18 8.03 19.77
N GLY A 630 -7.23 8.75 20.17
CA GLY A 630 -7.16 9.75 21.21
C GLY A 630 -8.37 10.66 21.21
N ARG A 631 -8.26 11.75 21.99
CA ARG A 631 -9.30 12.79 22.12
C ARG A 631 -8.66 14.16 21.97
N THR A 632 -9.42 15.12 21.47
CA THR A 632 -8.93 16.50 21.35
C THR A 632 -8.67 17.14 22.71
N ASP A 633 -7.59 17.92 22.80
CA ASP A 633 -7.21 18.69 24.00
C ASP A 633 -8.19 19.82 24.32
N ALA A 634 -7.92 20.60 25.39
CA ALA A 634 -8.74 21.73 25.80
C ALA A 634 -8.87 22.83 24.73
N ARG A 635 -8.00 22.85 23.74
CA ARG A 635 -8.02 23.78 22.59
C ARG A 635 -8.72 23.18 21.36
N GLY A 636 -9.19 21.94 21.45
CA GLY A 636 -9.81 21.22 20.34
C GLY A 636 -8.82 20.64 19.32
N PHE A 637 -7.60 20.31 19.76
CA PHE A 637 -6.57 19.72 18.89
C PHE A 637 -6.17 18.31 19.33
N LEU A 638 -5.85 17.46 18.36
CA LEU A 638 -5.17 16.17 18.57
C LEU A 638 -4.13 15.96 17.49
N LEU A 639 -2.90 15.66 17.90
CA LEU A 639 -1.85 15.22 17.00
C LEU A 639 -2.01 13.72 16.69
N VAL A 640 -2.14 13.38 15.42
CA VAL A 640 -2.34 12.01 14.92
C VAL A 640 -1.11 11.55 14.16
N THR A 641 -0.47 10.48 14.63
CA THR A 641 0.76 9.93 14.07
C THR A 641 0.85 8.42 14.34
N PRO A 642 1.51 7.61 13.46
CA PRO A 642 1.97 7.96 12.12
C PRO A 642 0.85 7.89 11.08
N LEU A 643 0.96 8.67 10.01
CA LEU A 643 0.16 8.55 8.80
C LEU A 643 1.01 7.98 7.65
N LEU A 644 0.34 7.28 6.74
CA LEU A 644 0.97 6.76 5.53
C LEU A 644 1.12 7.87 4.50
N ALA A 645 2.36 8.25 4.19
CA ALA A 645 2.66 9.27 3.18
C ALA A 645 2.20 8.81 1.79
N TRP A 646 1.66 9.74 0.99
CA TRP A 646 1.17 9.52 -0.39
C TRP A 646 0.04 8.50 -0.49
N GLN A 647 -0.57 8.10 0.64
CA GLN A 647 -1.65 7.14 0.71
C GLN A 647 -2.88 7.75 1.37
N HIS A 648 -4.03 7.16 1.12
CA HIS A 648 -5.27 7.51 1.78
C HIS A 648 -5.20 7.12 3.25
N ASN A 649 -5.49 8.09 4.12
CA ASN A 649 -5.66 7.87 5.55
C ASN A 649 -7.05 8.38 5.91
N GLN A 650 -7.92 7.52 6.41
CA GLN A 650 -9.26 7.90 6.83
C GLN A 650 -9.21 8.38 8.28
N LEU A 651 -9.45 9.67 8.47
CA LEU A 651 -9.63 10.28 9.78
C LEU A 651 -11.12 10.53 10.02
N SER A 652 -11.60 10.23 11.24
CA SER A 652 -12.98 10.47 11.62
C SER A 652 -13.09 10.91 13.07
N ILE A 653 -14.22 11.53 13.42
CA ILE A 653 -14.59 11.88 14.78
C ILE A 653 -15.85 11.12 15.19
N ASP A 654 -15.96 10.74 16.48
CA ASP A 654 -17.17 10.12 17.01
C ASP A 654 -18.13 11.19 17.55
N PRO A 655 -19.24 11.47 16.85
CA PRO A 655 -20.21 12.47 17.28
C PRO A 655 -21.14 11.99 18.39
N MET A 656 -21.19 10.70 18.70
CA MET A 656 -22.18 10.10 19.61
C MET A 656 -22.06 10.60 21.06
N ARG A 657 -20.92 11.15 21.44
CA ARG A 657 -20.65 11.70 22.77
C ARG A 657 -20.68 13.23 22.82
N LEU A 658 -20.95 13.87 21.69
CA LEU A 658 -21.09 15.32 21.67
C LEU A 658 -22.42 15.72 22.32
N PRO A 659 -22.46 16.82 23.10
CA PRO A 659 -23.70 17.42 23.52
C PRO A 659 -24.62 17.74 22.33
N ALA A 660 -25.94 17.66 22.50
CA ALA A 660 -26.90 17.83 21.41
C ALA A 660 -26.82 19.22 20.73
N GLU A 661 -26.21 20.18 21.41
CA GLU A 661 -26.02 21.54 20.90
C GLU A 661 -24.80 21.63 19.96
N LEU A 662 -23.96 20.59 19.90
CA LEU A 662 -22.76 20.57 19.07
C LEU A 662 -22.96 19.66 17.86
N ARG A 663 -22.90 20.24 16.66
CA ARG A 663 -23.07 19.52 15.39
C ARG A 663 -21.83 19.64 14.55
N PRO A 664 -21.17 18.51 14.25
CA PRO A 664 -20.09 18.49 13.28
C PRO A 664 -20.66 18.68 11.88
N GLU A 665 -19.99 19.48 11.04
CA GLU A 665 -20.32 19.64 9.62
C GLU A 665 -19.99 18.38 8.81
N GLN A 666 -18.93 17.69 9.22
CA GLN A 666 -18.49 16.41 8.67
C GLN A 666 -17.84 15.57 9.77
N VAL A 667 -17.95 14.26 9.65
CA VAL A 667 -17.45 13.30 10.65
C VAL A 667 -16.30 12.45 10.17
N ASP A 668 -16.02 12.45 8.88
CA ASP A 668 -14.93 11.70 8.25
C ASP A 668 -14.27 12.48 7.12
N GLN A 669 -12.97 12.27 6.93
CA GLN A 669 -12.19 12.83 5.83
C GLN A 669 -11.09 11.84 5.43
N ILE A 670 -10.85 11.72 4.12
CA ILE A 670 -9.67 11.04 3.59
C ILE A 670 -8.57 12.09 3.36
N VAL A 671 -7.41 11.84 3.94
CA VAL A 671 -6.24 12.72 3.87
C VAL A 671 -5.07 12.00 3.25
N VAL A 672 -4.37 12.66 2.33
CA VAL A 672 -3.14 12.17 1.71
C VAL A 672 -2.01 13.12 2.09
N PRO A 673 -1.23 12.84 3.14
CA PRO A 673 -0.11 13.68 3.54
C PRO A 673 1.09 13.45 2.62
N ARG A 674 1.93 14.46 2.44
CA ARG A 674 3.27 14.31 1.85
C ARG A 674 4.22 13.64 2.84
N ASP A 675 5.25 12.98 2.32
CA ASP A 675 6.24 12.31 3.16
C ASP A 675 6.90 13.27 4.16
N ARG A 676 6.98 12.82 5.42
CA ARG A 676 7.63 13.54 6.54
C ARG A 676 7.10 14.94 6.79
N THR A 677 5.86 15.22 6.45
CA THR A 677 5.21 16.52 6.65
C THR A 677 3.97 16.40 7.53
N GLY A 678 3.49 17.53 8.01
CA GLY A 678 2.24 17.62 8.74
C GLY A 678 1.11 18.22 7.89
N VAL A 679 -0.12 17.80 8.16
CA VAL A 679 -1.34 18.36 7.56
C VAL A 679 -2.35 18.72 8.64
N VAL A 680 -3.00 19.88 8.52
CA VAL A 680 -4.11 20.26 9.40
C VAL A 680 -5.42 19.72 8.81
N VAL A 681 -6.15 18.95 9.63
CA VAL A 681 -7.44 18.35 9.26
C VAL A 681 -8.52 18.94 10.16
N ALA A 682 -9.42 19.70 9.55
CA ALA A 682 -10.46 20.39 10.29
C ALA A 682 -11.77 19.62 10.27
N PHE A 683 -12.34 19.36 11.43
CA PHE A 683 -13.72 18.92 11.64
C PHE A 683 -14.50 20.05 12.32
N PRO A 684 -15.02 21.04 11.57
CA PRO A 684 -15.72 22.16 12.15
C PRO A 684 -16.95 21.68 12.91
N ILE A 685 -17.03 22.02 14.17
CA ILE A 685 -18.19 21.71 15.03
C ILE A 685 -18.90 23.04 15.32
N ARG A 686 -20.09 23.16 14.80
CA ARG A 686 -20.92 24.34 15.07
C ARG A 686 -21.76 24.11 16.31
N ARG A 687 -21.92 25.17 17.09
CA ARG A 687 -22.91 25.16 18.16
C ARG A 687 -24.29 25.41 17.53
N SER A 688 -25.16 24.44 17.65
CA SER A 688 -26.56 24.61 17.28
C SER A 688 -27.22 25.59 18.29
N ASP A 689 -27.97 26.52 17.78
CA ASP A 689 -28.74 27.44 18.60
C ASP A 689 -30.08 26.82 19.09
N GLY A 690 -30.23 25.51 18.97
CA GLY A 690 -31.41 24.77 19.37
C GLY A 690 -31.61 24.74 20.89
N VAL A 691 -32.85 24.65 21.28
CA VAL A 691 -33.30 24.56 22.69
C VAL A 691 -34.00 23.22 22.89
N LEU A 692 -33.58 22.45 23.89
CA LEU A 692 -34.34 21.28 24.33
C LEU A 692 -35.48 21.73 25.22
N VAL A 693 -36.71 21.40 24.83
CA VAL A 693 -37.92 21.75 25.58
C VAL A 693 -38.68 20.47 25.91
N GLN A 694 -39.40 20.51 27.04
CA GLN A 694 -40.39 19.49 27.38
C GLN A 694 -41.78 20.07 27.19
N LEU A 695 -42.55 19.49 26.27
CA LEU A 695 -43.89 19.95 25.94
C LEU A 695 -44.95 19.09 26.62
N ARG A 696 -45.89 19.79 27.31
CA ARG A 696 -47.05 19.17 27.95
C ARG A 696 -48.33 19.85 27.46
N ASP A 697 -49.42 19.10 27.44
CA ASP A 697 -50.72 19.65 27.13
C ASP A 697 -51.28 20.55 28.30
N ALA A 698 -52.52 21.01 28.15
CA ALA A 698 -53.17 21.83 29.18
C ALA A 698 -53.33 21.12 30.51
N ASP A 699 -53.47 19.79 30.51
CA ASP A 699 -53.66 18.92 31.67
C ASP A 699 -52.34 18.45 32.29
N GLY A 700 -51.20 18.82 31.68
CA GLY A 700 -49.85 18.49 32.16
C GLY A 700 -49.33 17.14 31.71
N VAL A 701 -49.98 16.46 30.74
CA VAL A 701 -49.56 15.21 30.15
C VAL A 701 -48.50 15.50 29.04
N PRO A 702 -47.41 14.74 28.96
CA PRO A 702 -46.44 14.89 27.87
C PRO A 702 -47.08 14.74 26.49
N LEU A 703 -46.71 15.58 25.52
CA LEU A 703 -47.22 15.48 24.16
C LEU A 703 -46.80 14.16 23.49
N PRO A 704 -47.66 13.59 22.64
CA PRO A 704 -47.38 12.31 21.96
C PRO A 704 -46.11 12.35 21.11
N VAL A 705 -45.36 11.25 21.13
CA VAL A 705 -44.19 11.04 20.27
C VAL A 705 -44.60 11.14 18.81
N GLY A 706 -43.80 11.83 17.99
CA GLY A 706 -44.06 12.03 16.56
C GLY A 706 -44.95 13.24 16.24
N SER A 707 -45.48 13.94 17.23
CA SER A 707 -46.18 15.23 17.02
C SER A 707 -45.23 16.23 16.34
N ARG A 708 -45.69 16.91 15.28
CA ARG A 708 -44.84 17.77 14.46
C ARG A 708 -44.90 19.22 14.92
N ILE A 709 -43.76 19.82 15.22
CA ILE A 709 -43.61 21.20 15.61
C ILE A 709 -43.25 22.05 14.40
N ARG A 710 -43.99 23.11 14.15
CA ARG A 710 -43.76 24.04 13.03
C ARG A 710 -43.75 25.47 13.49
N GLY A 711 -42.94 26.29 12.80
CA GLY A 711 -42.86 27.74 12.98
C GLY A 711 -41.92 28.37 11.95
N PRO A 712 -41.75 29.69 11.95
CA PRO A 712 -40.78 30.33 11.06
C PRO A 712 -39.37 29.80 11.31
N GLY A 713 -38.82 29.04 10.32
CA GLY A 713 -37.49 28.41 10.42
C GLY A 713 -37.42 27.14 11.28
N VAL A 714 -38.56 26.68 11.85
CA VAL A 714 -38.66 25.52 12.74
C VAL A 714 -39.48 24.42 12.08
N ASP A 715 -38.93 23.21 11.94
CA ASP A 715 -39.63 21.98 11.57
C ASP A 715 -38.98 20.81 12.30
N THR A 716 -39.59 20.33 13.39
CA THR A 716 -39.07 19.24 14.21
C THR A 716 -40.22 18.39 14.76
N VAL A 717 -39.87 17.32 15.49
CA VAL A 717 -40.86 16.41 16.07
C VAL A 717 -40.65 16.25 17.58
N VAL A 718 -41.75 15.93 18.28
CA VAL A 718 -41.75 15.57 19.69
C VAL A 718 -41.21 14.14 19.85
N GLY A 719 -40.26 13.96 20.73
CA GLY A 719 -39.70 12.67 21.14
C GLY A 719 -40.36 12.10 22.39
N TYR A 720 -39.69 11.16 23.08
CA TYR A 720 -40.22 10.56 24.33
C TYR A 720 -40.40 11.60 25.43
N ASP A 721 -41.33 11.37 26.31
CA ASP A 721 -41.68 12.23 27.46
C ASP A 721 -42.00 13.68 27.08
N GLY A 722 -42.49 13.93 25.85
CA GLY A 722 -42.77 15.26 25.36
C GLY A 722 -41.54 16.13 25.09
N GLN A 723 -40.35 15.54 25.04
CA GLN A 723 -39.11 16.26 24.74
C GLN A 723 -39.01 16.59 23.27
N ALA A 724 -38.61 17.80 22.94
CA ALA A 724 -38.33 18.20 21.57
C ALA A 724 -37.12 19.13 21.53
N TYR A 725 -36.24 18.89 20.56
CA TYR A 725 -35.12 19.76 20.26
C TYR A 725 -35.51 20.71 19.13
N VAL A 726 -35.64 22.00 19.46
CA VAL A 726 -36.17 23.05 18.58
C VAL A 726 -35.00 23.91 18.08
N GLU A 727 -34.74 23.89 16.78
CA GLU A 727 -33.73 24.70 16.09
C GLU A 727 -34.38 25.75 15.20
N GLY A 728 -33.58 26.73 14.74
CA GLY A 728 -34.04 27.78 13.82
C GLY A 728 -34.86 28.87 14.50
N LEU A 729 -34.80 28.96 15.83
CA LEU A 729 -35.44 30.01 16.57
C LEU A 729 -34.84 31.41 16.28
N GLY A 730 -35.68 32.36 15.92
CA GLY A 730 -35.28 33.76 15.78
C GLY A 730 -34.93 34.41 17.13
N PRO A 731 -34.23 35.57 17.15
CA PRO A 731 -34.04 36.33 18.39
C PRO A 731 -35.35 36.84 18.93
N GLY A 732 -35.55 36.73 20.26
CA GLY A 732 -36.76 37.14 20.95
C GLY A 732 -37.88 36.07 20.98
N ARG A 733 -39.11 36.49 20.83
CA ARG A 733 -40.31 35.67 21.01
C ARG A 733 -40.61 34.82 19.77
N ASN A 734 -40.69 33.49 19.94
CA ASN A 734 -41.04 32.51 18.91
C ASN A 734 -42.34 31.79 19.30
N ASP A 735 -43.39 31.97 18.50
CA ASP A 735 -44.67 31.28 18.65
C ASP A 735 -44.66 30.06 17.68
N LEU A 736 -44.81 28.85 18.23
CA LEU A 736 -44.69 27.58 17.52
C LEU A 736 -46.01 26.79 17.66
N GLU A 737 -46.34 26.06 16.57
CA GLU A 737 -47.54 25.21 16.49
C GLU A 737 -47.12 23.74 16.52
N VAL A 738 -47.88 22.92 17.26
CA VAL A 738 -47.73 21.47 17.31
C VAL A 738 -48.94 20.79 16.70
N ASP A 739 -48.71 19.93 15.73
CA ASP A 739 -49.74 19.09 15.11
C ASP A 739 -49.65 17.66 15.71
N MET A 740 -50.71 17.23 16.37
CA MET A 740 -50.85 15.96 17.10
C MET A 740 -51.82 14.99 16.40
N HIS A 741 -51.74 14.87 15.06
CA HIS A 741 -52.58 13.94 14.28
C HIS A 741 -54.12 14.21 14.46
N GLY A 742 -54.52 15.46 14.34
CA GLY A 742 -55.92 15.85 14.37
C GLY A 742 -56.31 16.88 15.43
N SER A 743 -55.40 17.20 16.33
CA SER A 743 -55.51 18.33 17.25
C SER A 743 -54.27 19.22 17.14
N ARG A 744 -54.47 20.53 17.33
CA ARG A 744 -53.38 21.51 17.29
C ARG A 744 -53.28 22.27 18.58
N CYS A 745 -52.05 22.57 18.97
CA CYS A 745 -51.80 23.45 20.09
C CYS A 745 -50.63 24.39 19.79
N ARG A 746 -50.53 25.48 20.52
CA ARG A 746 -49.45 26.47 20.39
C ARG A 746 -48.71 26.63 21.70
N PHE A 747 -47.39 26.80 21.56
CA PHE A 747 -46.52 27.14 22.67
C PHE A 747 -45.54 28.22 22.26
N ARG A 748 -44.88 28.82 23.25
CA ARG A 748 -44.01 29.97 23.04
C ARG A 748 -42.63 29.71 23.65
N ILE A 749 -41.61 30.07 22.90
CA ILE A 749 -40.22 30.11 23.37
C ILE A 749 -39.71 31.56 23.28
N ASP A 750 -39.27 32.13 24.38
CA ASP A 750 -38.60 33.44 24.39
C ASP A 750 -37.08 33.22 24.51
N ARG A 751 -36.36 33.50 23.42
CA ARG A 751 -34.92 33.30 23.37
C ARG A 751 -34.11 34.32 24.19
N ALA A 752 -34.68 35.46 24.53
CA ALA A 752 -34.00 36.50 25.31
C ALA A 752 -33.89 36.17 26.80
N THR A 753 -34.80 35.34 27.32
CA THR A 753 -34.89 35.00 28.76
C THR A 753 -34.24 33.66 29.12
N GLN A 754 -33.91 32.83 28.15
CA GLN A 754 -33.27 31.50 28.39
C GLN A 754 -31.76 31.54 28.25
N ALA A 755 -31.07 32.18 29.17
CA ALA A 755 -29.70 31.91 29.48
C ALA A 755 -29.63 30.53 30.18
N ARG A 756 -29.36 29.47 29.40
CA ARG A 756 -29.10 28.06 29.81
C ARG A 756 -30.08 27.53 30.87
N PRO A 757 -31.10 26.76 30.49
CA PRO A 757 -31.92 26.06 31.49
C PRO A 757 -31.03 24.99 32.15
N THR A 758 -30.77 25.10 33.43
CA THR A 758 -30.22 24.07 34.30
C THR A 758 -31.27 23.02 34.67
N GLY A 759 -32.43 22.99 34.00
CA GLY A 759 -33.53 22.05 34.12
C GLY A 759 -34.52 22.24 32.98
N LEU A 760 -35.08 21.13 32.47
CA LEU A 760 -36.18 21.13 31.52
C LEU A 760 -37.46 21.67 32.23
N GLU A 761 -37.71 23.00 32.23
CA GLU A 761 -39.01 23.51 32.63
C GLU A 761 -40.04 23.12 31.55
N PRO A 762 -41.10 22.39 31.93
CA PRO A 762 -42.11 21.97 30.97
C PRO A 762 -42.90 23.19 30.45
N LEU A 763 -42.91 23.32 29.10
CA LEU A 763 -43.73 24.33 28.42
C LEU A 763 -45.13 23.76 28.14
N ARG A 764 -46.16 24.53 28.42
CA ARG A 764 -47.54 24.15 28.12
C ARG A 764 -47.91 24.50 26.69
N CYS A 765 -48.39 23.51 25.96
CA CYS A 765 -48.98 23.68 24.65
C CYS A 765 -50.50 23.89 24.83
N LEU A 766 -50.99 25.09 24.54
CA LEU A 766 -52.38 25.44 24.69
C LEU A 766 -53.16 25.15 23.41
N PRO A 767 -54.37 24.55 23.52
CA PRO A 767 -55.18 24.29 22.34
C PRO A 767 -55.58 25.61 21.65
N GLU A 768 -55.65 25.57 20.33
CA GLU A 768 -56.10 26.70 19.54
C GLU A 768 -57.60 26.89 19.81
N THR A 769 -57.98 27.90 20.55
CA THR A 769 -59.41 28.28 20.67
C THR A 769 -59.84 28.79 19.30
N THR A 770 -60.59 27.98 18.54
CA THR A 770 -61.29 28.45 17.34
C THR A 770 -62.26 29.60 17.77
N PRO A 771 -62.21 30.79 17.13
CA PRO A 771 -63.11 31.89 17.44
C PRO A 771 -64.56 31.57 17.07
#